data_a0727ca6d555f2f91b0618e1f46a275b
#
_entry.id   a0727ca6d555f2f91b0618e1f46a275b
#
_cell.length_a   1.000
_cell.length_b   1.000
_cell.length_c   1.000
_cell.angle_alpha   90.00
_cell.angle_beta   90.00
_cell.angle_gamma   90.00
#
_symmetry.space_group_name_H-M   'P 1'
#
loop_
_entity.id
_entity.type
_entity.pdbx_description
1 polymer ?
#
loop_
_entity_poly.entity_id
_entity_poly.type
_entity_poly.pdbx_seq_one_letter_code
_entity_poly.pdbx_strand_id
1 'polypeptide(L)'
;MRFKFLKNALVGFALLAGIELNGADLAKMPADENPLILMFAINGKPENSYFGKYLKIFRNAGITQFMIYARSGCEFNYMQEDWCNIVKYMVDEAKRLKFSSVWLYDEFNWPSGTANKKVMQLNPEHALHQLSAYRDENGEIKFKVVKNPQMSNLLDADAVQSFINLTHEKYYSFLKEDFGGIIRGIFTDEPALSYFLNNPKYIKSIAYYDGIEQDYKKLTGNDLRSDIVSGITTNSAPYRAALSKLLAKRFRESYIDKITRWATNHNIYATGHLLNENAPSSSHLASGHILDVLPGLSFPAIDDINTHESMPNIEWLTYSSGEYAIDKNGRKGGMVELFALGPCDIDISRVRRNIWFSAMFGMNRYLLAISQSDLRTKISNSKNGNQSLTYWLSSFSPSQPWFEKIAVLGEDAKKAAKFALKEPDAKVSVEYPYEVKNIPAFIRMLANNQITWKLFKEGDKTDAPYPITFSGKGMRIGNSPQLDAPKIVKILKERLADRPVVINENGGLAKDIFIRSYKDGSVVVINFTKEKRNLHLVRNGKKEPITIYPEGVVALEKNEPAPFEKGEVLKTECDWKVELNKHNTIRPVFKESKTYTFELTSPMQLTFSVRNLGLVPEFEVDGKKLAADSLCTEIPVGFKPVFKQGSLKLEAGKHTITMTNAVADYAYLPLLIISGGFSYEGNVISPYKNDGKGLYGYIGKVSQTAHVEIPKDINSLAFDTNGLSAELFINGKSCGTKMWAPFEWNMPNDAKDAKVEVKLVRYTTLGRIFGLNPLDHDKMPKNWAKHFFIRLFPKNKTPVDPTSPMLLRK
;
A
#
# COMPACT_ATOMS: atom_id res chain seq x y z
N MET A 1 -44.23 -35.67 -11.05
CA MET A 1 -44.18 -34.21 -11.39
C MET A 1 -44.56 -33.27 -10.23
N ARG A 2 -45.14 -33.70 -9.14
CA ARG A 2 -45.48 -32.84 -7.95
C ARG A 2 -44.34 -32.58 -6.95
N PHE A 3 -43.28 -33.35 -6.96
CA PHE A 3 -42.16 -33.19 -6.03
C PHE A 3 -41.08 -32.17 -6.51
N LYS A 4 -41.03 -31.83 -7.78
CA LYS A 4 -40.08 -30.81 -8.29
C LYS A 4 -40.58 -29.38 -8.10
N PHE A 5 -41.90 -29.15 -8.01
CA PHE A 5 -42.50 -27.84 -7.77
C PHE A 5 -42.32 -27.33 -6.33
N LEU A 6 -42.33 -28.25 -5.35
CA LEU A 6 -42.17 -27.88 -3.93
C LEU A 6 -40.73 -27.48 -3.60
N LYS A 7 -39.71 -28.04 -4.26
CA LYS A 7 -38.32 -27.66 -4.03
C LYS A 7 -38.01 -26.23 -4.56
N ASN A 8 -38.59 -25.84 -5.66
CA ASN A 8 -38.38 -24.49 -6.22
C ASN A 8 -39.21 -23.41 -5.50
N ALA A 9 -40.32 -23.76 -4.89
CA ALA A 9 -41.12 -22.86 -4.06
C ALA A 9 -40.48 -22.59 -2.68
N LEU A 10 -39.80 -23.58 -2.10
CA LEU A 10 -39.06 -23.41 -0.83
C LEU A 10 -37.80 -22.57 -0.99
N VAL A 11 -37.11 -22.64 -2.14
CA VAL A 11 -35.97 -21.78 -2.45
C VAL A 11 -36.41 -20.33 -2.75
N GLY A 12 -37.58 -20.14 -3.37
CA GLY A 12 -38.17 -18.81 -3.60
C GLY A 12 -38.69 -18.11 -2.33
N PHE A 13 -39.18 -18.85 -1.33
CA PHE A 13 -39.65 -18.26 -0.08
C PHE A 13 -38.53 -17.93 0.92
N ALA A 14 -37.40 -18.65 0.87
CA ALA A 14 -36.20 -18.32 1.66
C ALA A 14 -35.52 -17.00 1.21
N LEU A 15 -35.74 -16.59 -0.05
CA LEU A 15 -35.23 -15.33 -0.61
C LEU A 15 -36.07 -14.08 -0.23
N LEU A 16 -37.31 -14.26 0.29
CA LEU A 16 -38.17 -13.16 0.71
C LEU A 16 -38.21 -12.93 2.23
N ALA A 17 -37.60 -13.81 3.01
CA ALA A 17 -37.70 -13.80 4.47
C ALA A 17 -36.43 -13.31 5.17
N GLY A 18 -35.50 -12.59 4.51
CA GLY A 18 -34.32 -12.08 5.22
C GLY A 18 -33.60 -13.16 6.04
N ILE A 19 -33.60 -14.40 5.58
CA ILE A 19 -32.78 -15.44 6.17
C ILE A 19 -31.35 -15.00 5.82
N GLU A 20 -30.66 -14.42 6.80
CA GLU A 20 -29.22 -14.46 6.85
C GLU A 20 -28.84 -15.91 6.54
N LEU A 21 -28.41 -16.17 5.32
CA LEU A 21 -27.63 -17.35 5.04
C LEU A 21 -26.45 -17.21 6.01
N ASN A 22 -26.52 -17.90 7.14
CA ASN A 22 -25.36 -18.15 7.96
C ASN A 22 -24.29 -18.60 6.97
N GLY A 23 -23.42 -17.65 6.60
CA GLY A 23 -22.35 -17.93 5.68
C GLY A 23 -21.69 -19.18 6.20
N ALA A 24 -21.74 -20.25 5.44
CA ALA A 24 -20.96 -21.43 5.72
C ALA A 24 -19.63 -20.90 6.23
N ASP A 25 -19.16 -21.35 7.39
CA ASP A 25 -17.98 -20.85 8.06
C ASP A 25 -16.85 -20.77 7.01
N LEU A 26 -16.82 -19.62 6.29
CA LEU A 26 -15.77 -19.34 5.31
C LEU A 26 -14.52 -19.48 6.12
N ALA A 27 -13.78 -20.55 5.88
CA ALA A 27 -12.83 -21.18 6.77
C ALA A 27 -12.11 -20.12 7.59
N LYS A 28 -12.39 -20.09 8.92
CA LYS A 28 -11.86 -19.07 9.84
C LYS A 28 -10.41 -18.85 9.51
N MET A 29 -10.04 -17.62 9.16
CA MET A 29 -8.62 -17.33 8.95
C MET A 29 -7.90 -17.66 10.25
N PRO A 30 -6.89 -18.55 10.25
CA PRO A 30 -6.19 -18.91 11.46
C PRO A 30 -5.70 -17.67 12.18
N ALA A 31 -5.95 -17.54 13.48
CA ALA A 31 -5.62 -16.35 14.26
C ALA A 31 -4.09 -16.10 14.33
N ASP A 32 -3.30 -17.12 14.10
CA ASP A 32 -1.83 -17.13 14.10
C ASP A 32 -1.22 -17.10 12.70
N GLU A 33 -2.05 -17.03 11.65
CA GLU A 33 -1.59 -16.89 10.28
C GLU A 33 -0.84 -15.56 10.08
N ASN A 34 0.27 -15.59 9.32
CA ASN A 34 0.96 -14.36 8.95
C ASN A 34 0.03 -13.50 8.08
N PRO A 35 -0.39 -12.30 8.53
CA PRO A 35 -1.39 -11.50 7.83
C PRO A 35 -0.85 -10.72 6.63
N LEU A 36 0.47 -10.80 6.37
CA LEU A 36 1.08 -10.16 5.21
C LEU A 36 0.79 -10.95 3.95
N ILE A 37 0.26 -10.29 2.94
CA ILE A 37 -0.02 -10.84 1.62
C ILE A 37 0.87 -10.11 0.62
N LEU A 38 1.72 -10.81 -0.14
CA LEU A 38 2.46 -10.17 -1.23
C LEU A 38 1.57 -10.07 -2.47
N MET A 39 1.35 -8.87 -2.98
CA MET A 39 0.74 -8.66 -4.28
C MET A 39 1.75 -9.02 -5.37
N PHE A 40 1.65 -10.24 -5.91
CA PHE A 40 2.61 -10.76 -6.86
C PHE A 40 2.13 -10.51 -8.29
N ALA A 41 2.64 -9.42 -8.86
CA ALA A 41 2.30 -9.00 -10.22
C ALA A 41 3.08 -9.81 -11.25
N ILE A 42 2.35 -10.38 -12.20
CA ILE A 42 2.90 -11.13 -13.33
C ILE A 42 3.05 -10.20 -14.52
N ASN A 43 4.31 -9.94 -14.88
CA ASN A 43 4.75 -9.19 -16.05
C ASN A 43 5.63 -10.09 -16.90
N GLY A 44 5.73 -9.84 -18.23
CA GLY A 44 6.45 -10.70 -19.16
C GLY A 44 5.83 -12.09 -19.27
N LYS A 45 6.62 -13.07 -19.69
CA LYS A 45 6.25 -14.50 -19.79
C LYS A 45 7.36 -15.38 -19.21
N PRO A 46 7.56 -15.35 -17.88
CA PRO A 46 8.56 -16.22 -17.25
C PRO A 46 8.17 -17.70 -17.34
N GLU A 47 9.17 -18.57 -17.28
CA GLU A 47 8.97 -20.02 -17.21
C GLU A 47 8.47 -20.46 -15.83
N ASN A 48 7.85 -21.63 -15.73
CA ASN A 48 7.32 -22.20 -14.49
C ASN A 48 8.38 -22.28 -13.39
N SER A 49 9.59 -22.77 -13.71
CA SER A 49 10.73 -22.90 -12.77
C SER A 49 11.07 -21.60 -12.06
N TYR A 50 10.77 -20.52 -12.68
CA TYR A 50 11.00 -19.18 -12.23
C TYR A 50 10.04 -18.78 -11.10
N PHE A 51 8.74 -19.04 -11.30
CA PHE A 51 7.73 -18.83 -10.27
C PHE A 51 7.98 -19.73 -9.06
N GLY A 52 8.32 -21.00 -9.27
CA GLY A 52 8.65 -21.93 -8.19
C GLY A 52 9.83 -21.46 -7.35
N LYS A 53 10.89 -20.91 -7.99
CA LYS A 53 12.02 -20.31 -7.28
C LYS A 53 11.61 -19.14 -6.41
N TYR A 54 10.73 -18.27 -6.90
CA TYR A 54 10.30 -17.08 -6.15
C TYR A 54 9.37 -17.42 -5.00
N LEU A 55 8.41 -18.29 -5.23
CA LEU A 55 7.55 -18.78 -4.15
C LEU A 55 8.37 -19.43 -3.04
N LYS A 56 9.43 -20.17 -3.39
CA LYS A 56 10.38 -20.70 -2.40
C LYS A 56 11.08 -19.59 -1.62
N ILE A 57 11.51 -18.51 -2.28
CA ILE A 57 12.14 -17.35 -1.60
C ILE A 57 11.14 -16.67 -0.67
N PHE A 58 9.90 -16.43 -1.11
CA PHE A 58 8.84 -15.87 -0.28
C PHE A 58 8.62 -16.72 0.96
N ARG A 59 8.47 -18.04 0.76
CA ARG A 59 8.20 -18.96 1.86
C ARG A 59 9.34 -19.03 2.87
N ASN A 60 10.58 -19.05 2.40
CA ASN A 60 11.78 -19.03 3.25
C ASN A 60 11.91 -17.73 4.04
N ALA A 61 11.46 -16.62 3.51
CA ALA A 61 11.41 -15.33 4.19
C ALA A 61 10.25 -15.22 5.20
N GLY A 62 9.39 -16.24 5.31
CA GLY A 62 8.26 -16.27 6.26
C GLY A 62 6.94 -15.76 5.71
N ILE A 63 6.87 -15.42 4.42
CA ILE A 63 5.61 -15.07 3.75
C ILE A 63 4.82 -16.37 3.51
N THR A 64 3.56 -16.37 3.94
CA THR A 64 2.67 -17.53 3.81
C THR A 64 1.45 -17.26 2.94
N GLN A 65 1.30 -16.05 2.44
CA GLN A 65 0.18 -15.65 1.58
C GLN A 65 0.67 -14.79 0.42
N PHE A 66 0.08 -14.95 -0.75
CA PHE A 66 0.30 -14.05 -1.88
C PHE A 66 -0.94 -13.96 -2.77
N MET A 67 -1.02 -12.90 -3.56
CA MET A 67 -2.05 -12.68 -4.55
C MET A 67 -1.46 -12.81 -5.95
N ILE A 68 -2.13 -13.55 -6.83
CA ILE A 68 -1.77 -13.70 -8.24
C ILE A 68 -2.46 -12.59 -9.02
N TYR A 69 -1.68 -11.72 -9.65
CA TYR A 69 -2.15 -10.52 -10.32
C TYR A 69 -1.56 -10.38 -11.73
N ALA A 70 -2.40 -10.44 -12.76
CA ALA A 70 -2.00 -10.14 -14.14
C ALA A 70 -1.85 -8.63 -14.32
N ARG A 71 -0.61 -8.14 -14.54
CA ARG A 71 -0.33 -6.71 -14.65
C ARG A 71 0.11 -6.31 -16.04
N SER A 72 0.07 -5.00 -16.33
CA SER A 72 0.59 -4.43 -17.57
C SER A 72 1.96 -5.00 -17.93
N GLY A 73 2.13 -5.44 -19.17
CA GLY A 73 3.30 -6.16 -19.66
C GLY A 73 3.27 -7.67 -19.45
N CYS A 74 2.21 -8.25 -18.89
CA CYS A 74 1.97 -9.68 -18.90
C CYS A 74 1.83 -10.16 -20.36
N GLU A 75 2.62 -11.15 -20.73
CA GLU A 75 2.61 -11.74 -22.09
C GLU A 75 1.86 -13.08 -22.16
N PHE A 76 1.31 -13.54 -21.04
CA PHE A 76 0.34 -14.63 -21.06
C PHE A 76 -1.00 -14.13 -21.58
N ASN A 77 -1.69 -14.96 -22.36
CA ASN A 77 -3.02 -14.64 -22.85
C ASN A 77 -4.03 -14.76 -21.71
N TYR A 78 -4.39 -13.65 -21.08
CA TYR A 78 -5.25 -13.59 -19.92
C TYR A 78 -6.54 -14.42 -20.09
N MET A 79 -6.80 -15.31 -19.11
CA MET A 79 -7.91 -16.27 -19.10
C MET A 79 -7.93 -17.27 -20.28
N GLN A 80 -6.80 -17.43 -21.01
CA GLN A 80 -6.59 -18.52 -21.95
C GLN A 80 -5.73 -19.62 -21.31
N GLU A 81 -5.46 -20.68 -22.06
CA GLU A 81 -4.80 -21.89 -21.59
C GLU A 81 -3.44 -21.61 -20.93
N ASP A 82 -2.60 -20.78 -21.54
CA ASP A 82 -1.26 -20.47 -21.01
C ASP A 82 -1.32 -19.70 -19.68
N TRP A 83 -2.29 -18.78 -19.51
CA TRP A 83 -2.57 -18.13 -18.22
C TRP A 83 -3.08 -19.15 -17.18
N CYS A 84 -4.05 -19.99 -17.54
CA CYS A 84 -4.60 -20.99 -16.63
C CYS A 84 -3.52 -21.96 -16.15
N ASN A 85 -2.64 -22.40 -17.07
CA ASN A 85 -1.54 -23.31 -16.75
C ASN A 85 -0.55 -22.71 -15.77
N ILE A 86 -0.16 -21.45 -15.92
CA ILE A 86 0.78 -20.82 -14.99
C ILE A 86 0.15 -20.54 -13.62
N VAL A 87 -1.11 -20.12 -13.58
CA VAL A 87 -1.84 -19.94 -12.32
C VAL A 87 -1.98 -21.28 -11.59
N LYS A 88 -2.36 -22.34 -12.30
CA LYS A 88 -2.45 -23.70 -11.72
C LYS A 88 -1.11 -24.15 -11.16
N TYR A 89 -0.02 -23.95 -11.92
CA TYR A 89 1.33 -24.25 -11.45
C TYR A 89 1.67 -23.50 -10.16
N MET A 90 1.37 -22.21 -10.08
CA MET A 90 1.65 -21.41 -8.88
C MET A 90 0.85 -21.87 -7.67
N VAL A 91 -0.41 -22.28 -7.86
CA VAL A 91 -1.26 -22.83 -6.80
C VAL A 91 -0.71 -24.16 -6.32
N ASP A 92 -0.30 -25.06 -7.22
CA ASP A 92 0.28 -26.36 -6.87
C ASP A 92 1.63 -26.21 -6.13
N GLU A 93 2.48 -25.28 -6.58
CA GLU A 93 3.72 -24.93 -5.89
C GLU A 93 3.45 -24.34 -4.49
N ALA A 94 2.42 -23.50 -4.38
CA ALA A 94 2.04 -22.95 -3.09
C ALA A 94 1.62 -24.05 -2.10
N LYS A 95 0.86 -25.05 -2.55
CA LYS A 95 0.52 -26.24 -1.73
C LYS A 95 1.79 -27.01 -1.34
N ARG A 96 2.66 -27.29 -2.30
CA ARG A 96 3.93 -28.02 -2.08
C ARG A 96 4.82 -27.31 -1.06
N LEU A 97 4.89 -25.99 -1.12
CA LEU A 97 5.69 -25.13 -0.25
C LEU A 97 4.97 -24.79 1.07
N LYS A 98 3.73 -25.27 1.28
CA LYS A 98 2.91 -25.05 2.49
C LYS A 98 2.61 -23.56 2.72
N PHE A 99 2.19 -22.86 1.69
CA PHE A 99 1.52 -21.57 1.86
C PHE A 99 0.16 -21.79 2.52
N SER A 100 -0.27 -20.82 3.32
CA SER A 100 -1.57 -20.88 3.99
C SER A 100 -2.71 -20.40 3.07
N SER A 101 -2.42 -19.47 2.17
CA SER A 101 -3.46 -18.91 1.28
C SER A 101 -2.89 -18.35 0.00
N VAL A 102 -3.67 -18.51 -1.07
CA VAL A 102 -3.51 -17.83 -2.36
C VAL A 102 -4.77 -17.00 -2.60
N TRP A 103 -4.58 -15.77 -3.02
CA TRP A 103 -5.64 -14.84 -3.40
C TRP A 103 -5.62 -14.67 -4.91
N LEU A 104 -6.78 -14.65 -5.52
CA LEU A 104 -6.94 -14.39 -6.96
C LEU A 104 -7.26 -12.92 -7.18
N TYR A 105 -6.89 -12.41 -8.34
CA TYR A 105 -7.25 -11.07 -8.80
C TYR A 105 -8.16 -11.22 -10.02
N ASP A 106 -9.27 -10.47 -10.07
CA ASP A 106 -10.36 -10.75 -11.02
C ASP A 106 -10.19 -10.08 -12.39
N GLU A 107 -9.12 -9.27 -12.59
CA GLU A 107 -8.93 -8.49 -13.81
C GLU A 107 -7.51 -8.62 -14.37
N PHE A 108 -7.31 -8.16 -15.59
CA PHE A 108 -6.00 -7.87 -16.18
C PHE A 108 -5.66 -6.41 -15.95
N ASN A 109 -4.79 -6.15 -14.94
CA ASN A 109 -4.55 -4.79 -14.48
C ASN A 109 -5.87 -4.18 -13.92
N TRP A 110 -5.84 -2.97 -13.38
CA TRP A 110 -7.05 -2.29 -12.94
C TRP A 110 -7.63 -1.37 -14.03
N PRO A 111 -8.88 -0.92 -13.96
CA PRO A 111 -9.92 -1.27 -13.00
C PRO A 111 -10.64 -2.58 -13.36
N SER A 112 -11.22 -3.23 -12.33
CA SER A 112 -11.99 -4.46 -12.48
C SER A 112 -13.32 -4.28 -13.20
N GLY A 113 -13.76 -5.34 -13.89
CA GLY A 113 -15.07 -5.42 -14.53
C GLY A 113 -15.03 -5.61 -16.06
N THR A 114 -13.86 -5.61 -16.68
CA THR A 114 -13.73 -5.66 -18.14
C THR A 114 -13.22 -6.99 -18.69
N ALA A 115 -12.56 -7.79 -17.85
CA ALA A 115 -11.84 -9.00 -18.26
C ALA A 115 -10.86 -8.72 -19.42
N ASN A 116 -9.99 -7.70 -19.27
CA ASN A 116 -9.13 -7.21 -20.34
C ASN A 116 -9.92 -6.78 -21.59
N LYS A 117 -11.00 -6.03 -21.39
CA LYS A 117 -11.95 -5.56 -22.44
C LYS A 117 -12.73 -6.66 -23.18
N LYS A 118 -12.60 -7.91 -22.78
CA LYS A 118 -13.31 -9.03 -23.43
C LYS A 118 -14.83 -8.94 -23.26
N VAL A 119 -15.32 -8.36 -22.16
CA VAL A 119 -16.77 -8.14 -21.95
C VAL A 119 -17.38 -7.37 -23.11
N MET A 120 -16.77 -6.24 -23.51
CA MET A 120 -17.27 -5.40 -24.61
C MET A 120 -16.96 -5.99 -26.01
N GLN A 121 -15.93 -6.85 -26.12
CA GLN A 121 -15.65 -7.58 -27.34
C GLN A 121 -16.70 -8.65 -27.61
N LEU A 122 -17.22 -9.31 -26.58
CA LEU A 122 -18.31 -10.29 -26.70
C LEU A 122 -19.63 -9.63 -27.06
N ASN A 123 -19.95 -8.51 -26.41
CA ASN A 123 -21.15 -7.74 -26.69
C ASN A 123 -20.87 -6.24 -26.49
N PRO A 124 -20.80 -5.44 -27.56
CA PRO A 124 -20.60 -3.99 -27.47
C PRO A 124 -21.67 -3.25 -26.66
N GLU A 125 -22.88 -3.84 -26.48
CA GLU A 125 -23.94 -3.26 -25.63
C GLU A 125 -23.56 -3.30 -24.15
N HIS A 126 -22.62 -4.16 -23.74
CA HIS A 126 -22.07 -4.22 -22.36
C HIS A 126 -21.11 -3.08 -22.04
N ALA A 127 -20.82 -2.17 -22.98
CA ALA A 127 -20.02 -0.99 -22.70
C ALA A 127 -20.73 -0.05 -21.72
N LEU A 128 -19.97 0.71 -20.94
CA LEU A 128 -20.51 1.70 -20.01
C LEU A 128 -21.40 2.71 -20.74
N HIS A 129 -22.65 2.80 -20.33
CA HIS A 129 -23.59 3.82 -20.79
C HIS A 129 -23.43 5.09 -19.96
N GLN A 130 -23.45 6.22 -20.64
CA GLN A 130 -23.29 7.54 -20.05
C GLN A 130 -24.36 8.50 -20.55
N LEU A 131 -25.10 9.15 -19.68
CA LEU A 131 -25.93 10.30 -20.04
C LEU A 131 -25.03 11.54 -20.11
N SER A 132 -24.85 12.07 -21.29
CA SER A 132 -23.91 13.15 -21.57
C SER A 132 -24.59 14.42 -22.06
N ALA A 133 -24.36 15.53 -21.38
CA ALA A 133 -24.82 16.86 -21.74
C ALA A 133 -23.82 17.53 -22.70
N TYR A 134 -24.31 18.14 -23.77
CA TYR A 134 -23.51 18.89 -24.75
C TYR A 134 -24.23 20.16 -25.21
N ARG A 135 -23.53 21.13 -25.77
CA ARG A 135 -24.17 22.27 -26.44
C ARG A 135 -24.37 21.95 -27.90
N ASP A 136 -25.57 22.22 -28.40
CA ASP A 136 -25.87 22.17 -29.83
C ASP A 136 -25.34 23.43 -30.55
N GLU A 137 -25.62 23.53 -31.84
CA GLU A 137 -25.22 24.66 -32.70
C GLU A 137 -25.82 26.01 -32.28
N ASN A 138 -26.95 25.98 -31.58
CA ASN A 138 -27.63 27.15 -31.02
C ASN A 138 -27.15 27.48 -29.61
N GLY A 139 -26.21 26.72 -29.04
CA GLY A 139 -25.72 26.89 -27.66
C GLY A 139 -26.61 26.29 -26.58
N GLU A 140 -27.73 25.62 -26.95
CA GLU A 140 -28.63 24.96 -26.01
C GLU A 140 -28.02 23.67 -25.46
N ILE A 141 -28.33 23.38 -24.19
CA ILE A 141 -27.87 22.12 -23.54
C ILE A 141 -28.81 20.99 -23.95
N LYS A 142 -28.28 20.02 -24.65
CA LYS A 142 -28.94 18.79 -25.09
C LYS A 142 -28.30 17.57 -24.41
N PHE A 143 -29.00 16.45 -24.42
CA PHE A 143 -28.55 15.18 -23.83
C PHE A 143 -28.56 14.05 -24.84
N LYS A 144 -27.60 13.16 -24.71
CA LYS A 144 -27.61 11.86 -25.38
C LYS A 144 -27.00 10.77 -24.49
N VAL A 145 -27.47 9.56 -24.64
CA VAL A 145 -26.83 8.37 -24.07
C VAL A 145 -25.70 7.94 -24.99
N VAL A 146 -24.53 7.80 -24.45
CA VAL A 146 -23.30 7.45 -25.19
C VAL A 146 -22.71 6.18 -24.60
N LYS A 147 -22.23 5.28 -25.45
CA LYS A 147 -21.49 4.09 -25.04
C LYS A 147 -20.01 4.44 -24.93
N ASN A 148 -19.38 4.04 -23.84
CA ASN A 148 -17.95 4.19 -23.60
C ASN A 148 -17.27 2.82 -23.61
N PRO A 149 -16.54 2.45 -24.70
CA PRO A 149 -15.96 1.12 -24.85
C PRO A 149 -14.70 0.89 -24.01
N GLN A 150 -14.28 1.85 -23.19
CA GLN A 150 -13.13 1.71 -22.31
C GLN A 150 -13.47 0.93 -21.04
N MET A 151 -14.74 0.87 -20.65
CA MET A 151 -15.23 0.21 -19.44
C MET A 151 -16.54 -0.53 -19.71
N SER A 152 -16.80 -1.63 -19.02
CA SER A 152 -18.08 -2.31 -19.04
C SER A 152 -19.12 -1.59 -18.17
N ASN A 153 -20.39 -1.81 -18.46
CA ASN A 153 -21.48 -1.24 -17.68
C ASN A 153 -21.73 -2.06 -16.40
N LEU A 154 -21.10 -1.65 -15.31
CA LEU A 154 -21.25 -2.33 -14.02
C LEU A 154 -22.64 -2.12 -13.37
N LEU A 155 -23.50 -1.27 -13.97
CA LEU A 155 -24.91 -1.11 -13.60
C LEU A 155 -25.83 -2.07 -14.35
N ASP A 156 -25.27 -2.86 -15.29
CA ASP A 156 -25.98 -3.87 -16.07
C ASP A 156 -25.61 -5.28 -15.58
N ALA A 157 -26.62 -6.00 -15.09
CA ALA A 157 -26.44 -7.33 -14.54
C ALA A 157 -25.94 -8.37 -15.58
N ASP A 158 -26.25 -8.18 -16.88
CA ASP A 158 -25.83 -9.10 -17.96
C ASP A 158 -24.36 -8.82 -18.35
N ALA A 159 -23.96 -7.55 -18.39
CA ALA A 159 -22.56 -7.19 -18.56
C ALA A 159 -21.69 -7.76 -17.42
N VAL A 160 -22.15 -7.66 -16.18
CA VAL A 160 -21.48 -8.23 -15.00
C VAL A 160 -21.47 -9.76 -15.07
N GLN A 161 -22.55 -10.40 -15.53
CA GLN A 161 -22.54 -11.86 -15.71
C GLN A 161 -21.50 -12.30 -16.75
N SER A 162 -21.37 -11.55 -17.84
CA SER A 162 -20.30 -11.80 -18.84
C SER A 162 -18.91 -11.67 -18.21
N PHE A 163 -18.69 -10.68 -17.35
CA PHE A 163 -17.44 -10.54 -16.59
C PHE A 163 -17.17 -11.74 -15.69
N ILE A 164 -18.17 -12.17 -14.90
CA ILE A 164 -18.05 -13.33 -14.00
C ILE A 164 -17.73 -14.60 -14.82
N ASN A 165 -18.39 -14.81 -15.96
CA ASN A 165 -18.14 -15.98 -16.80
C ASN A 165 -16.72 -15.99 -17.38
N LEU A 166 -16.20 -14.82 -17.76
CA LEU A 166 -14.86 -14.69 -18.35
C LEU A 166 -13.72 -14.80 -17.35
N THR A 167 -13.97 -14.53 -16.07
CA THR A 167 -12.93 -14.45 -15.03
C THR A 167 -13.19 -15.45 -13.91
N HIS A 168 -14.19 -15.25 -13.10
CA HIS A 168 -14.50 -16.03 -11.90
C HIS A 168 -14.81 -17.50 -12.25
N GLU A 169 -15.75 -17.76 -13.15
CA GLU A 169 -16.07 -19.11 -13.62
C GLU A 169 -14.87 -19.76 -14.32
N LYS A 170 -14.09 -18.94 -15.04
CA LYS A 170 -12.87 -19.44 -15.68
C LYS A 170 -11.86 -19.93 -14.64
N TYR A 171 -11.59 -19.14 -13.58
CA TYR A 171 -10.74 -19.62 -12.48
C TYR A 171 -11.29 -20.87 -11.83
N TYR A 172 -12.58 -20.90 -11.54
CA TYR A 172 -13.22 -22.07 -10.93
C TYR A 172 -13.12 -23.32 -11.81
N SER A 173 -13.20 -23.18 -13.13
CA SER A 173 -13.17 -24.33 -14.07
C SER A 173 -11.89 -25.18 -13.97
N PHE A 174 -10.75 -24.60 -13.56
CA PHE A 174 -9.49 -25.34 -13.50
C PHE A 174 -8.84 -25.37 -12.08
N LEU A 175 -9.43 -24.67 -11.10
CA LEU A 175 -8.95 -24.62 -9.71
C LEU A 175 -10.00 -25.12 -8.71
N LYS A 176 -11.07 -25.75 -9.18
CA LYS A 176 -12.23 -26.14 -8.36
C LYS A 176 -11.86 -26.81 -7.04
N GLU A 177 -10.91 -27.73 -7.06
CA GLU A 177 -10.50 -28.51 -5.89
C GLU A 177 -9.70 -27.69 -4.87
N ASP A 178 -9.25 -26.50 -5.26
CA ASP A 178 -8.43 -25.60 -4.44
C ASP A 178 -9.27 -24.50 -3.76
N PHE A 179 -10.53 -24.30 -4.21
CA PHE A 179 -11.45 -23.30 -3.67
C PHE A 179 -11.93 -23.68 -2.27
N GLY A 180 -11.94 -22.70 -1.37
CA GLY A 180 -12.26 -22.93 0.06
C GLY A 180 -11.13 -23.63 0.84
N GLY A 181 -10.11 -24.13 0.12
CA GLY A 181 -8.85 -24.62 0.66
C GLY A 181 -7.78 -23.55 0.64
N ILE A 182 -6.77 -23.76 -0.23
CA ILE A 182 -5.68 -22.80 -0.37
C ILE A 182 -6.12 -21.48 -1.05
N ILE A 183 -7.06 -21.52 -2.00
CA ILE A 183 -7.66 -20.33 -2.58
C ILE A 183 -8.65 -19.76 -1.59
N ARG A 184 -8.29 -18.59 -1.03
CA ARG A 184 -9.01 -17.96 0.06
C ARG A 184 -10.04 -16.95 -0.38
N GLY A 185 -9.75 -16.23 -1.47
CA GLY A 185 -10.64 -15.17 -1.97
C GLY A 185 -10.24 -14.68 -3.34
N ILE A 186 -11.12 -13.85 -3.88
CA ILE A 186 -10.93 -13.13 -5.14
C ILE A 186 -11.07 -11.63 -4.90
N PHE A 187 -10.15 -10.86 -5.46
CA PHE A 187 -10.02 -9.42 -5.24
C PHE A 187 -10.50 -8.65 -6.46
N THR A 188 -11.37 -7.69 -6.22
CA THR A 188 -11.85 -6.71 -7.20
C THR A 188 -11.23 -5.35 -6.91
N ASP A 189 -10.60 -4.74 -7.94
CA ASP A 189 -9.78 -3.55 -7.82
C ASP A 189 -10.44 -2.36 -8.51
N GLU A 190 -10.84 -1.37 -7.71
CA GLU A 190 -11.42 -0.10 -8.15
C GLU A 190 -12.53 -0.23 -9.22
N PRO A 191 -13.48 -1.19 -9.13
CA PRO A 191 -14.58 -1.22 -10.07
C PRO A 191 -15.35 0.09 -9.98
N ALA A 192 -15.48 0.83 -11.09
CA ALA A 192 -16.00 2.18 -11.04
C ALA A 192 -16.84 2.58 -12.24
N LEU A 193 -17.83 3.44 -11.95
CA LEU A 193 -18.77 3.97 -12.92
C LEU A 193 -18.27 5.27 -13.57
N SER A 194 -17.18 5.85 -13.07
CA SER A 194 -16.70 7.19 -13.46
C SER A 194 -15.42 7.19 -14.29
N TYR A 195 -14.77 6.07 -14.48
CA TYR A 195 -13.61 6.01 -15.37
C TYR A 195 -14.01 6.50 -16.78
N PHE A 196 -13.19 7.42 -17.30
CA PHE A 196 -13.42 7.99 -18.65
C PHE A 196 -14.70 8.80 -18.83
N LEU A 197 -15.40 9.22 -17.76
CA LEU A 197 -16.53 10.15 -17.86
C LEU A 197 -16.12 11.55 -18.36
N ASN A 198 -14.86 11.94 -18.18
CA ASN A 198 -14.34 13.24 -18.59
C ASN A 198 -13.93 13.24 -20.05
N ASN A 199 -14.91 13.34 -20.94
CA ASN A 199 -14.68 13.55 -22.36
C ASN A 199 -14.89 15.03 -22.69
N PRO A 200 -13.89 15.73 -23.25
CA PRO A 200 -13.99 17.17 -23.53
C PRO A 200 -15.10 17.57 -24.52
N LYS A 201 -15.67 16.61 -25.25
CA LYS A 201 -16.84 16.83 -26.12
C LYS A 201 -18.13 17.09 -25.33
N TYR A 202 -18.17 16.79 -24.05
CA TYR A 202 -19.35 16.90 -23.20
C TYR A 202 -19.09 17.85 -22.03
N ILE A 203 -20.13 18.63 -21.70
CA ILE A 203 -20.07 19.56 -20.54
C ILE A 203 -20.10 18.76 -19.26
N LYS A 204 -20.92 17.70 -19.23
CA LYS A 204 -21.11 16.80 -18.09
C LYS A 204 -21.53 15.42 -18.56
N SER A 205 -20.99 14.39 -17.93
CA SER A 205 -21.42 13.01 -18.10
C SER A 205 -21.64 12.36 -16.75
N ILE A 206 -22.65 11.49 -16.68
CA ILE A 206 -22.92 10.61 -15.53
C ILE A 206 -23.09 9.17 -16.01
N ALA A 207 -22.82 8.19 -15.16
CA ALA A 207 -23.13 6.79 -15.46
C ALA A 207 -24.66 6.62 -15.63
N TYR A 208 -25.04 5.74 -16.56
CA TYR A 208 -26.44 5.57 -16.96
C TYR A 208 -26.82 4.09 -16.96
N TYR A 209 -28.02 3.81 -16.47
CA TYR A 209 -28.76 2.56 -16.67
C TYR A 209 -30.18 2.86 -17.11
N ASP A 210 -30.80 1.94 -17.85
CA ASP A 210 -32.16 2.11 -18.32
C ASP A 210 -33.14 2.21 -17.16
N GLY A 211 -33.90 3.32 -17.11
CA GLY A 211 -34.80 3.62 -16.00
C GLY A 211 -34.28 4.58 -14.95
N ILE A 212 -33.01 5.03 -15.00
CA ILE A 212 -32.44 5.94 -14.00
C ILE A 212 -33.23 7.27 -13.89
N GLU A 213 -33.75 7.77 -15.01
CA GLU A 213 -34.52 9.03 -15.03
C GLU A 213 -35.87 8.87 -14.31
N GLN A 214 -36.53 7.72 -14.50
CA GLN A 214 -37.78 7.37 -13.82
C GLN A 214 -37.53 7.17 -12.31
N ASP A 215 -36.44 6.45 -11.95
CA ASP A 215 -36.07 6.22 -10.55
C ASP A 215 -35.72 7.54 -9.86
N TYR A 216 -35.04 8.43 -10.57
CA TYR A 216 -34.70 9.75 -10.08
C TYR A 216 -35.97 10.58 -9.82
N LYS A 217 -36.89 10.61 -10.77
CA LYS A 217 -38.17 11.31 -10.63
C LYS A 217 -39.00 10.74 -9.47
N LYS A 218 -39.05 9.42 -9.33
CA LYS A 218 -39.71 8.74 -8.21
C LYS A 218 -39.10 9.10 -6.85
N LEU A 219 -37.79 9.25 -6.79
CA LEU A 219 -37.06 9.56 -5.55
C LEU A 219 -37.17 11.03 -5.16
N THR A 220 -37.13 11.95 -6.12
CA THR A 220 -36.99 13.39 -5.89
C THR A 220 -38.23 14.21 -6.23
N GLY A 221 -39.10 13.68 -7.08
CA GLY A 221 -40.20 14.42 -7.74
C GLY A 221 -39.75 15.25 -8.96
N ASN A 222 -38.43 15.39 -9.21
CA ASN A 222 -37.83 16.24 -10.23
C ASN A 222 -37.46 15.45 -11.50
N ASP A 223 -37.16 16.20 -12.55
CA ASP A 223 -36.57 15.67 -13.78
C ASP A 223 -35.05 15.72 -13.69
N LEU A 224 -34.39 14.60 -13.93
CA LEU A 224 -32.93 14.46 -13.81
C LEU A 224 -32.17 15.40 -14.76
N ARG A 225 -32.61 15.52 -16.02
CA ARG A 225 -31.94 16.38 -17.00
C ARG A 225 -32.04 17.84 -16.63
N SER A 226 -33.21 18.27 -16.15
CA SER A 226 -33.45 19.62 -15.66
C SER A 226 -32.54 19.95 -14.46
N ASP A 227 -32.38 19.04 -13.51
CA ASP A 227 -31.52 19.23 -12.36
C ASP A 227 -30.01 19.24 -12.75
N ILE A 228 -29.61 18.45 -13.77
CA ILE A 228 -28.24 18.51 -14.33
C ILE A 228 -28.01 19.87 -15.00
N VAL A 229 -28.96 20.38 -15.83
CA VAL A 229 -28.87 21.70 -16.46
C VAL A 229 -28.75 22.80 -15.40
N SER A 230 -29.58 22.74 -14.36
CA SER A 230 -29.50 23.65 -13.23
C SER A 230 -28.11 23.62 -12.58
N GLY A 231 -27.56 22.41 -12.38
CA GLY A 231 -26.21 22.22 -11.85
C GLY A 231 -25.10 22.83 -12.71
N ILE A 232 -25.24 22.73 -14.03
CA ILE A 232 -24.29 23.32 -14.97
C ILE A 232 -24.35 24.85 -14.96
N THR A 233 -25.54 25.40 -14.90
CA THR A 233 -25.78 26.86 -15.02
C THR A 233 -25.54 27.63 -13.70
N THR A 234 -25.79 26.99 -12.55
CA THR A 234 -25.66 27.62 -11.23
C THR A 234 -24.40 27.21 -10.48
N ASN A 235 -23.56 26.39 -11.09
CA ASN A 235 -22.41 25.76 -10.42
C ASN A 235 -22.77 25.04 -9.11
N SER A 236 -24.00 24.52 -9.05
CA SER A 236 -24.51 23.69 -7.96
C SER A 236 -24.66 22.25 -8.44
N ALA A 237 -24.99 21.33 -7.57
CA ALA A 237 -25.18 19.95 -7.97
C ALA A 237 -26.30 19.27 -7.14
N PRO A 238 -27.55 19.81 -7.20
CA PRO A 238 -28.65 19.33 -6.37
C PRO A 238 -28.99 17.85 -6.62
N TYR A 239 -28.69 17.35 -7.82
CA TYR A 239 -28.92 15.97 -8.22
C TYR A 239 -27.95 14.96 -7.59
N ARG A 240 -26.80 15.39 -7.06
CA ARG A 240 -25.71 14.47 -6.66
C ARG A 240 -26.10 13.51 -5.54
N ALA A 241 -26.79 13.99 -4.53
CA ALA A 241 -27.19 13.15 -3.40
C ALA A 241 -28.15 12.03 -3.83
N ALA A 242 -29.21 12.38 -4.58
CA ALA A 242 -30.17 11.41 -5.11
C ALA A 242 -29.51 10.44 -6.09
N LEU A 243 -28.67 10.97 -7.00
CA LEU A 243 -27.94 10.15 -7.97
C LEU A 243 -26.98 9.19 -7.26
N SER A 244 -26.23 9.64 -6.25
CA SER A 244 -25.34 8.79 -5.45
C SER A 244 -26.10 7.62 -4.82
N LYS A 245 -27.31 7.89 -4.29
CA LYS A 245 -28.18 6.86 -3.70
C LYS A 245 -28.65 5.83 -4.73
N LEU A 246 -29.06 6.27 -5.90
CA LEU A 246 -29.51 5.40 -6.99
C LEU A 246 -28.37 4.56 -7.55
N LEU A 247 -27.22 5.20 -7.81
CA LEU A 247 -26.04 4.51 -8.31
C LEU A 247 -25.52 3.47 -7.31
N ALA A 248 -25.45 3.82 -6.02
CA ALA A 248 -25.01 2.88 -4.98
C ALA A 248 -25.91 1.65 -4.92
N LYS A 249 -27.24 1.85 -4.93
CA LYS A 249 -28.20 0.75 -4.94
C LYS A 249 -28.01 -0.15 -6.16
N ARG A 250 -28.01 0.45 -7.36
CA ARG A 250 -27.90 -0.31 -8.60
C ARG A 250 -26.56 -1.03 -8.73
N PHE A 251 -25.45 -0.36 -8.42
CA PHE A 251 -24.11 -0.93 -8.46
C PHE A 251 -23.96 -2.07 -7.45
N ARG A 252 -24.51 -1.90 -6.26
CA ARG A 252 -24.55 -2.97 -5.26
C ARG A 252 -25.27 -4.20 -5.80
N GLU A 253 -26.49 -4.05 -6.31
CA GLU A 253 -27.33 -5.15 -6.79
C GLU A 253 -26.74 -5.85 -8.03
N SER A 254 -26.23 -5.07 -8.99
CA SER A 254 -25.76 -5.61 -10.27
C SER A 254 -24.33 -6.16 -10.22
N TYR A 255 -23.44 -5.62 -9.38
CA TYR A 255 -22.03 -5.98 -9.34
C TYR A 255 -21.64 -6.59 -7.98
N ILE A 256 -21.62 -5.82 -6.92
CA ILE A 256 -21.02 -6.21 -5.63
C ILE A 256 -21.72 -7.44 -5.01
N ASP A 257 -23.04 -7.41 -4.89
CA ASP A 257 -23.79 -8.54 -4.33
C ASP A 257 -23.73 -9.77 -5.24
N LYS A 258 -23.55 -9.57 -6.54
CA LYS A 258 -23.46 -10.65 -7.52
C LYS A 258 -22.11 -11.39 -7.42
N ILE A 259 -21.00 -10.66 -7.39
CA ILE A 259 -19.66 -11.25 -7.20
C ILE A 259 -19.52 -11.88 -5.80
N THR A 260 -20.07 -11.23 -4.77
CA THR A 260 -20.05 -11.75 -3.40
C THR A 260 -20.84 -13.04 -3.28
N ARG A 261 -22.03 -13.11 -3.87
CA ARG A 261 -22.84 -14.33 -3.90
C ARG A 261 -22.13 -15.45 -4.63
N TRP A 262 -21.50 -15.12 -5.76
CA TRP A 262 -20.70 -16.10 -6.51
C TRP A 262 -19.56 -16.64 -5.64
N ALA A 263 -18.76 -15.77 -5.03
CA ALA A 263 -17.64 -16.18 -4.18
C ALA A 263 -18.08 -17.03 -2.98
N THR A 264 -19.14 -16.60 -2.30
CA THR A 264 -19.71 -17.35 -1.16
C THR A 264 -20.20 -18.74 -1.56
N ASN A 265 -20.85 -18.86 -2.71
CA ASN A 265 -21.30 -20.16 -3.24
C ASN A 265 -20.12 -21.09 -3.60
N HIS A 266 -18.92 -20.54 -3.76
CA HIS A 266 -17.70 -21.28 -4.05
C HIS A 266 -16.74 -21.34 -2.83
N ASN A 267 -17.24 -21.04 -1.61
CA ASN A 267 -16.51 -21.09 -0.34
C ASN A 267 -15.27 -20.18 -0.26
N ILE A 268 -15.24 -19.06 -0.98
CA ILE A 268 -14.17 -18.07 -0.92
C ILE A 268 -14.72 -16.68 -0.59
N TYR A 269 -13.83 -15.77 -0.17
CA TYR A 269 -14.18 -14.38 0.07
C TYR A 269 -14.22 -13.58 -1.24
N ALA A 270 -15.22 -12.71 -1.38
CA ALA A 270 -15.14 -11.55 -2.26
C ALA A 270 -14.53 -10.40 -1.45
N THR A 271 -13.42 -9.87 -1.94
CA THR A 271 -12.70 -8.76 -1.33
C THR A 271 -12.35 -7.72 -2.38
N GLY A 272 -11.95 -6.54 -1.97
CA GLY A 272 -11.58 -5.45 -2.87
C GLY A 272 -11.99 -4.10 -2.31
N HIS A 273 -11.65 -3.05 -3.04
CA HIS A 273 -11.89 -1.66 -2.68
C HIS A 273 -12.49 -0.86 -3.83
N LEU A 274 -12.92 0.37 -3.53
CA LEU A 274 -13.65 1.22 -4.46
C LEU A 274 -12.81 2.43 -4.86
N LEU A 275 -13.12 3.01 -6.02
CA LEU A 275 -12.40 4.18 -6.51
C LEU A 275 -12.70 5.45 -5.68
N ASN A 276 -11.65 6.21 -5.33
CA ASN A 276 -11.72 7.50 -4.64
C ASN A 276 -12.43 7.46 -3.26
N GLU A 277 -12.18 6.44 -2.48
CA GLU A 277 -12.77 6.23 -1.15
C GLU A 277 -12.55 7.40 -0.19
N ASN A 278 -11.47 8.16 -0.37
CA ASN A 278 -11.08 9.32 0.44
C ASN A 278 -11.75 10.64 0.02
N ALA A 279 -12.46 10.68 -1.11
CA ALA A 279 -12.96 11.90 -1.73
C ALA A 279 -14.46 11.83 -2.04
N PRO A 280 -15.37 12.26 -1.13
CA PRO A 280 -16.82 12.15 -1.30
C PRO A 280 -17.35 12.69 -2.63
N SER A 281 -16.80 13.81 -3.11
CA SER A 281 -17.22 14.43 -4.38
C SER A 281 -16.97 13.53 -5.60
N SER A 282 -15.95 12.69 -5.55
CA SER A 282 -15.60 11.76 -6.62
C SER A 282 -16.19 10.37 -6.38
N SER A 283 -16.15 9.85 -5.16
CA SER A 283 -16.66 8.51 -4.84
C SER A 283 -18.16 8.39 -5.09
N HIS A 284 -18.95 9.41 -4.78
CA HIS A 284 -20.39 9.44 -5.03
C HIS A 284 -20.77 9.26 -6.51
N LEU A 285 -19.89 9.61 -7.44
CA LEU A 285 -20.07 9.40 -8.87
C LEU A 285 -19.39 8.12 -9.38
N ALA A 286 -18.36 7.65 -8.66
CA ALA A 286 -17.58 6.49 -9.05
C ALA A 286 -18.23 5.16 -8.65
N SER A 287 -18.91 5.13 -7.51
CA SER A 287 -19.51 3.90 -6.97
C SER A 287 -20.84 4.15 -6.25
N GLY A 288 -21.30 5.41 -6.20
CA GLY A 288 -22.39 5.82 -5.34
C GLY A 288 -21.89 6.04 -3.91
N HIS A 289 -22.77 5.89 -2.92
CA HIS A 289 -22.42 6.12 -1.51
C HIS A 289 -21.64 4.92 -0.94
N ILE A 290 -20.41 5.14 -0.51
CA ILE A 290 -19.49 4.07 -0.12
C ILE A 290 -20.02 3.20 1.02
N LEU A 291 -20.72 3.80 2.01
CA LEU A 291 -21.30 3.05 3.14
C LEU A 291 -22.51 2.17 2.73
N ASP A 292 -23.05 2.34 1.52
CA ASP A 292 -24.03 1.43 0.95
C ASP A 292 -23.36 0.27 0.18
N VAL A 293 -22.24 0.55 -0.46
CA VAL A 293 -21.61 -0.35 -1.43
C VAL A 293 -20.59 -1.29 -0.78
N LEU A 294 -19.62 -0.74 -0.05
CA LEU A 294 -18.50 -1.50 0.51
C LEU A 294 -18.91 -2.65 1.45
N PRO A 295 -19.96 -2.51 2.30
CA PRO A 295 -20.45 -3.61 3.16
C PRO A 295 -21.04 -4.80 2.38
N GLY A 296 -21.20 -4.71 1.08
CA GLY A 296 -21.61 -5.81 0.20
C GLY A 296 -20.56 -6.87 -0.02
N LEU A 297 -19.28 -6.53 0.11
CA LEU A 297 -18.20 -7.49 0.03
C LEU A 297 -18.14 -8.34 1.30
N SER A 298 -17.93 -9.64 1.15
CA SER A 298 -17.87 -10.55 2.32
C SER A 298 -16.60 -10.36 3.17
N PHE A 299 -15.56 -9.77 2.59
CA PHE A 299 -14.34 -9.35 3.27
C PHE A 299 -13.89 -8.01 2.70
N PRO A 300 -14.44 -6.87 3.18
CA PRO A 300 -14.19 -5.57 2.60
C PRO A 300 -12.74 -5.17 2.66
N ALA A 301 -12.25 -4.49 1.63
CA ALA A 301 -10.92 -3.91 1.61
C ALA A 301 -10.99 -2.39 1.43
N ILE A 302 -9.86 -1.74 1.65
CA ILE A 302 -9.63 -0.32 1.36
C ILE A 302 -8.29 -0.16 0.65
N ASP A 303 -8.12 0.97 -0.04
CA ASP A 303 -6.90 1.35 -0.71
C ASP A 303 -6.15 2.46 0.04
N ASP A 304 -4.90 2.18 0.45
CA ASP A 304 -3.96 3.16 0.99
C ASP A 304 -2.57 2.98 0.40
N ILE A 305 -2.44 3.36 -0.85
CA ILE A 305 -1.19 3.23 -1.61
C ILE A 305 -0.07 4.17 -1.16
N ASN A 306 -0.36 5.09 -0.24
CA ASN A 306 0.58 6.10 0.24
C ASN A 306 1.47 5.58 1.37
N THR A 307 2.57 6.27 1.61
CA THR A 307 3.49 5.97 2.73
C THR A 307 3.29 6.85 3.95
N HIS A 308 2.47 7.88 3.88
CA HIS A 308 2.19 8.86 4.95
C HIS A 308 3.43 9.41 5.65
N GLU A 309 4.07 10.42 5.09
CA GLU A 309 5.21 11.08 5.74
C GLU A 309 4.85 11.83 7.02
N SER A 310 3.57 12.09 7.23
CA SER A 310 2.98 12.74 8.40
C SER A 310 1.63 12.12 8.72
N MET A 311 0.96 12.59 9.76
CA MET A 311 -0.40 12.16 10.07
C MET A 311 -1.32 12.34 8.85
N PRO A 312 -2.12 11.32 8.46
CA PRO A 312 -3.00 11.35 7.30
C PRO A 312 -3.88 12.60 7.24
N ASN A 313 -4.26 13.00 6.04
CA ASN A 313 -5.09 14.17 5.82
C ASN A 313 -6.52 13.81 5.40
N ILE A 314 -6.63 13.08 4.31
CA ILE A 314 -7.92 12.71 3.71
C ILE A 314 -8.23 11.22 3.87
N GLU A 315 -7.23 10.40 4.07
CA GLU A 315 -7.33 8.94 4.19
C GLU A 315 -8.13 8.50 5.42
N TRP A 316 -8.33 9.39 6.40
CA TRP A 316 -9.20 9.11 7.55
C TRP A 316 -10.59 8.63 7.15
N LEU A 317 -11.13 9.15 6.05
CA LEU A 317 -12.46 8.73 5.57
C LEU A 317 -12.44 7.32 5.00
N THR A 318 -11.39 6.98 4.22
CA THR A 318 -11.16 5.62 3.70
C THR A 318 -11.16 4.60 4.84
N TYR A 319 -10.31 4.82 5.85
CA TYR A 319 -10.21 3.91 7.00
C TYR A 319 -11.52 3.82 7.79
N SER A 320 -12.20 4.94 8.01
CA SER A 320 -13.48 4.96 8.73
C SER A 320 -14.59 4.27 7.94
N SER A 321 -14.59 4.37 6.61
CA SER A 321 -15.54 3.68 5.73
C SER A 321 -15.29 2.17 5.71
N GLY A 322 -14.03 1.77 5.69
CA GLY A 322 -13.63 0.37 5.84
C GLY A 322 -14.07 -0.21 7.17
N GLU A 323 -13.84 0.51 8.28
CA GLU A 323 -14.28 0.08 9.62
C GLU A 323 -15.82 -0.07 9.67
N TYR A 324 -16.58 0.87 9.10
CA TYR A 324 -18.01 0.74 9.00
C TYR A 324 -18.43 -0.54 8.27
N ALA A 325 -17.79 -0.85 7.13
CA ALA A 325 -18.11 -2.06 6.38
C ALA A 325 -17.78 -3.34 7.16
N ILE A 326 -16.64 -3.34 7.88
CA ILE A 326 -16.22 -4.43 8.76
C ILE A 326 -17.23 -4.63 9.90
N ASP A 327 -17.70 -3.56 10.51
CA ASP A 327 -18.71 -3.63 11.59
C ASP A 327 -20.04 -4.19 11.07
N LYS A 328 -20.50 -3.76 9.89
CA LYS A 328 -21.70 -4.31 9.24
C LYS A 328 -21.58 -5.81 8.92
N ASN A 329 -20.36 -6.30 8.71
CA ASN A 329 -20.07 -7.72 8.47
C ASN A 329 -19.69 -8.48 9.76
N GLY A 330 -20.08 -7.99 10.94
CA GLY A 330 -19.87 -8.66 12.22
C GLY A 330 -18.42 -8.61 12.72
N ARG A 331 -17.63 -7.61 12.31
CA ARG A 331 -16.26 -7.33 12.71
C ARG A 331 -15.29 -8.51 12.51
N LYS A 332 -15.43 -9.20 11.39
CA LYS A 332 -14.55 -10.33 11.02
C LYS A 332 -13.18 -9.88 10.49
N GLY A 333 -12.98 -8.59 10.34
CA GLY A 333 -11.79 -7.97 9.76
C GLY A 333 -11.97 -7.61 8.30
N GLY A 334 -10.92 -7.04 7.73
CA GLY A 334 -10.86 -6.60 6.34
C GLY A 334 -9.42 -6.56 5.85
N MET A 335 -9.25 -6.23 4.57
CA MET A 335 -7.95 -6.11 3.92
C MET A 335 -7.63 -4.64 3.64
N VAL A 336 -6.36 -4.30 3.58
CA VAL A 336 -5.89 -3.01 3.05
C VAL A 336 -4.81 -3.26 2.02
N GLU A 337 -4.93 -2.62 0.84
CA GLU A 337 -3.83 -2.52 -0.10
C GLU A 337 -2.90 -1.39 0.35
N LEU A 338 -1.60 -1.69 0.47
CA LEU A 338 -0.61 -0.79 1.03
C LEU A 338 0.57 -0.61 0.09
N PHE A 339 1.01 0.65 -0.04
CA PHE A 339 2.32 1.01 -0.61
C PHE A 339 2.46 0.82 -2.13
N ALA A 340 1.39 0.73 -2.91
CA ALA A 340 1.51 0.64 -4.38
C ALA A 340 2.30 1.83 -4.96
N LEU A 341 2.29 2.99 -4.32
CA LEU A 341 3.12 4.16 -4.62
C LEU A 341 4.37 4.26 -3.72
N GLY A 342 4.74 3.18 -3.04
CA GLY A 342 5.90 3.17 -2.14
C GLY A 342 7.23 3.26 -2.88
N PRO A 343 8.24 3.95 -2.30
CA PRO A 343 9.57 4.03 -2.86
C PRO A 343 10.35 2.72 -2.65
N CYS A 344 11.38 2.50 -3.46
CA CYS A 344 12.28 1.36 -3.29
C CYS A 344 13.11 1.40 -2.00
N ASP A 345 13.19 2.54 -1.34
CA ASP A 345 13.84 2.74 -0.04
C ASP A 345 12.85 2.85 1.12
N ILE A 346 11.69 2.22 0.99
CA ILE A 346 10.66 2.26 2.02
C ILE A 346 11.21 1.89 3.40
N ASP A 347 10.99 2.77 4.36
CA ASP A 347 11.38 2.55 5.76
C ASP A 347 10.45 1.52 6.40
N ILE A 348 11.03 0.46 6.97
CA ILE A 348 10.26 -0.61 7.61
C ILE A 348 9.53 -0.12 8.86
N SER A 349 10.07 0.88 9.58
CA SER A 349 9.34 1.54 10.67
C SER A 349 8.02 2.12 10.17
N ARG A 350 8.04 2.75 9.01
CA ARG A 350 6.85 3.31 8.35
C ARG A 350 5.90 2.24 7.86
N VAL A 351 6.42 1.15 7.28
CA VAL A 351 5.60 -0.01 6.90
C VAL A 351 4.86 -0.55 8.12
N ARG A 352 5.58 -0.78 9.24
CA ARG A 352 5.02 -1.22 10.50
C ARG A 352 3.94 -0.25 11.02
N ARG A 353 4.25 1.05 11.02
CA ARG A 353 3.31 2.10 11.47
C ARG A 353 2.00 2.07 10.68
N ASN A 354 2.06 1.96 9.34
CA ASN A 354 0.86 1.94 8.51
C ASN A 354 0.06 0.64 8.67
N ILE A 355 0.72 -0.51 8.90
CA ILE A 355 0.06 -1.76 9.29
C ILE A 355 -0.75 -1.57 10.59
N TRP A 356 -0.14 -1.02 11.63
CA TRP A 356 -0.81 -0.74 12.89
C TRP A 356 -1.90 0.32 12.75
N PHE A 357 -1.67 1.35 11.94
CA PHE A 357 -2.70 2.34 11.64
C PHE A 357 -3.92 1.71 10.99
N SER A 358 -3.71 0.83 10.02
CA SER A 358 -4.79 0.07 9.38
C SER A 358 -5.51 -0.85 10.38
N ALA A 359 -4.76 -1.50 11.28
CA ALA A 359 -5.32 -2.35 12.31
C ALA A 359 -6.24 -1.58 13.28
N MET A 360 -5.92 -0.32 13.59
CA MET A 360 -6.77 0.52 14.43
C MET A 360 -8.19 0.68 13.87
N PHE A 361 -8.36 0.51 12.56
CA PHE A 361 -9.66 0.59 11.86
C PHE A 361 -10.21 -0.78 11.42
N GLY A 362 -9.71 -1.87 12.01
CA GLY A 362 -10.29 -3.19 11.80
C GLY A 362 -9.66 -4.00 10.67
N MET A 363 -8.67 -3.46 9.94
CA MET A 363 -7.96 -4.20 8.88
C MET A 363 -7.02 -5.22 9.51
N ASN A 364 -7.19 -6.49 9.18
CA ASN A 364 -6.41 -7.60 9.73
C ASN A 364 -5.69 -8.42 8.67
N ARG A 365 -5.71 -7.98 7.41
CA ARG A 365 -4.89 -8.48 6.30
C ARG A 365 -4.28 -7.31 5.56
N TYR A 366 -3.00 -7.44 5.24
CA TYR A 366 -2.17 -6.34 4.71
C TYR A 366 -1.60 -6.79 3.37
N LEU A 367 -2.19 -6.30 2.28
CA LEU A 367 -1.76 -6.57 0.91
C LEU A 367 -0.61 -5.61 0.58
N LEU A 368 0.61 -6.14 0.56
CA LEU A 368 1.81 -5.36 0.28
C LEU A 368 2.01 -5.25 -1.24
N ALA A 369 1.68 -4.12 -1.78
CA ALA A 369 1.89 -3.80 -3.17
C ALA A 369 3.27 -3.16 -3.37
N ILE A 370 4.15 -3.70 -4.19
CA ILE A 370 3.96 -4.76 -5.14
C ILE A 370 5.27 -5.54 -5.24
N SER A 371 5.20 -6.83 -5.54
CA SER A 371 6.33 -7.64 -5.99
C SER A 371 6.07 -8.06 -7.44
N GLN A 372 7.00 -7.79 -8.36
CA GLN A 372 6.80 -8.01 -9.79
C GLN A 372 7.69 -9.12 -10.35
N SER A 373 7.18 -9.88 -11.33
CA SER A 373 7.93 -10.95 -11.97
C SER A 373 8.92 -10.44 -13.02
N ASP A 374 8.62 -9.35 -13.69
CA ASP A 374 9.53 -8.69 -14.65
C ASP A 374 9.32 -7.17 -14.59
N LEU A 375 10.40 -6.41 -14.72
CA LEU A 375 10.33 -4.94 -14.78
C LEU A 375 10.09 -4.42 -16.21
N ARG A 376 10.09 -5.30 -17.19
CA ARG A 376 9.87 -4.92 -18.59
C ARG A 376 8.40 -4.92 -18.91
N THR A 377 7.90 -3.80 -19.41
CA THR A 377 6.56 -3.71 -20.02
C THR A 377 6.67 -3.39 -21.48
N LYS A 378 5.93 -4.11 -22.33
CA LYS A 378 5.64 -3.64 -23.69
C LYS A 378 4.53 -2.61 -23.60
N ILE A 379 4.79 -1.38 -24.01
CA ILE A 379 3.70 -0.44 -24.25
C ILE A 379 3.12 -0.75 -25.64
N SER A 380 1.91 -1.25 -25.68
CA SER A 380 1.19 -1.58 -26.91
C SER A 380 0.90 -0.39 -27.84
N ASN A 381 1.10 0.84 -27.38
CA ASN A 381 0.75 2.09 -28.07
C ASN A 381 1.97 2.94 -28.45
N SER A 382 3.20 2.48 -28.26
CA SER A 382 4.35 3.25 -28.78
C SER A 382 4.45 3.01 -30.28
N LYS A 383 4.38 4.08 -31.07
CA LYS A 383 4.56 4.04 -32.54
C LYS A 383 5.88 3.38 -33.00
N ASN A 384 6.80 3.13 -32.08
CA ASN A 384 8.14 2.60 -32.31
C ASN A 384 8.40 1.23 -31.67
N GLY A 385 7.38 0.52 -31.16
CA GLY A 385 7.54 -0.82 -30.55
C GLY A 385 8.45 -0.86 -29.30
N ASN A 386 8.71 0.29 -28.69
CA ASN A 386 9.64 0.40 -27.56
C ASN A 386 9.04 -0.22 -26.30
N GLN A 387 9.82 -1.08 -25.66
CA GLN A 387 9.50 -1.55 -24.31
C GLN A 387 9.63 -0.38 -23.33
N SER A 388 8.62 -0.11 -22.54
CA SER A 388 8.74 0.78 -21.39
C SER A 388 8.92 -0.02 -20.11
N LEU A 389 9.44 0.66 -19.11
CA LEU A 389 9.51 0.14 -17.76
C LEU A 389 8.14 0.21 -17.09
N THR A 390 7.87 -0.70 -16.17
CA THR A 390 6.77 -0.53 -15.24
C THR A 390 7.03 0.74 -14.44
N TYR A 391 6.02 1.57 -14.22
CA TYR A 391 6.15 2.81 -13.44
C TYR A 391 6.53 2.57 -11.98
N TRP A 392 6.46 1.33 -11.52
CA TRP A 392 6.58 0.95 -10.11
C TRP A 392 7.73 -0.01 -9.95
N LEU A 393 8.73 0.36 -9.16
CA LEU A 393 9.71 -0.59 -8.68
C LEU A 393 9.11 -1.37 -7.51
N SER A 394 9.43 -2.67 -7.46
CA SER A 394 8.96 -3.56 -6.41
C SER A 394 9.52 -3.15 -5.05
N SER A 395 8.73 -2.46 -4.24
CA SER A 395 9.11 -2.10 -2.86
C SER A 395 9.34 -3.35 -2.00
N PHE A 396 8.58 -4.43 -2.26
CA PHE A 396 8.64 -5.70 -1.54
C PHE A 396 9.25 -6.83 -2.39
N SER A 397 10.27 -6.50 -3.16
CA SER A 397 11.01 -7.49 -3.95
C SER A 397 11.96 -8.32 -3.07
N PRO A 398 12.14 -9.63 -3.39
CA PRO A 398 13.23 -10.44 -2.84
C PRO A 398 14.62 -9.85 -3.03
N SER A 399 14.74 -8.88 -3.92
CA SER A 399 16.00 -8.16 -4.17
C SER A 399 16.35 -7.14 -3.08
N GLN A 400 15.41 -6.79 -2.21
CA GLN A 400 15.69 -5.94 -1.04
C GLN A 400 16.63 -6.66 -0.08
N PRO A 401 17.74 -6.05 0.34
CA PRO A 401 18.68 -6.69 1.27
C PRO A 401 18.04 -7.19 2.58
N TRP A 402 16.99 -6.50 3.05
CA TRP A 402 16.26 -6.85 4.28
C TRP A 402 15.16 -7.90 4.09
N PHE A 403 14.81 -8.27 2.84
CA PHE A 403 13.63 -9.11 2.57
C PHE A 403 13.68 -10.46 3.29
N GLU A 404 14.84 -11.07 3.42
CA GLU A 404 15.00 -12.34 4.15
C GLU A 404 14.60 -12.27 5.64
N LYS A 405 14.46 -11.05 6.20
CA LYS A 405 14.06 -10.79 7.59
C LYS A 405 12.61 -10.36 7.74
N ILE A 406 11.82 -10.32 6.66
CA ILE A 406 10.44 -9.82 6.67
C ILE A 406 9.52 -10.61 7.62
N ALA A 407 9.89 -11.83 8.01
CA ALA A 407 9.18 -12.59 9.04
C ALA A 407 9.05 -11.82 10.36
N VAL A 408 10.02 -10.96 10.72
CA VAL A 408 9.96 -10.12 11.92
C VAL A 408 8.78 -9.14 11.84
N LEU A 409 8.57 -8.55 10.65
CA LEU A 409 7.39 -7.71 10.40
C LEU A 409 6.10 -8.54 10.45
N GLY A 410 6.12 -9.75 9.92
CA GLY A 410 4.97 -10.68 9.96
C GLY A 410 4.52 -11.00 11.38
N GLU A 411 5.46 -11.26 12.30
CA GLU A 411 5.14 -11.52 13.72
C GLU A 411 4.56 -10.28 14.44
N ASP A 412 5.04 -9.09 14.13
CA ASP A 412 4.45 -7.85 14.66
C ASP A 412 3.05 -7.59 14.04
N ALA A 413 2.90 -7.86 12.75
CA ALA A 413 1.63 -7.73 12.05
C ALA A 413 0.54 -8.70 12.59
N LYS A 414 0.91 -9.89 13.08
CA LYS A 414 -0.03 -10.80 13.79
C LYS A 414 -0.61 -10.14 15.05
N LYS A 415 0.22 -9.39 15.80
CA LYS A 415 -0.27 -8.64 16.95
C LYS A 415 -1.22 -7.53 16.52
N ALA A 416 -0.87 -6.80 15.47
CA ALA A 416 -1.74 -5.77 14.89
C ALA A 416 -3.09 -6.36 14.44
N ALA A 417 -3.09 -7.50 13.75
CA ALA A 417 -4.30 -8.19 13.31
C ALA A 417 -5.22 -8.62 14.48
N LYS A 418 -4.66 -8.98 15.64
CA LYS A 418 -5.46 -9.24 16.86
C LYS A 418 -6.11 -7.97 17.39
N PHE A 419 -5.38 -6.86 17.43
CA PHE A 419 -5.92 -5.56 17.85
C PHE A 419 -7.00 -5.06 16.88
N ALA A 420 -6.90 -5.34 15.59
CA ALA A 420 -7.89 -4.96 14.58
C ALA A 420 -9.31 -5.49 14.90
N LEU A 421 -9.40 -6.65 15.53
CA LEU A 421 -10.69 -7.26 15.90
C LEU A 421 -11.28 -6.73 17.20
N LYS A 422 -10.53 -5.91 17.96
CA LYS A 422 -11.03 -5.30 19.20
C LYS A 422 -12.05 -4.22 18.89
N GLU A 423 -13.08 -4.12 19.74
CA GLU A 423 -14.11 -3.08 19.63
C GLU A 423 -13.57 -1.74 20.12
N PRO A 424 -13.54 -0.67 19.28
CA PRO A 424 -13.08 0.64 19.73
C PRO A 424 -14.06 1.27 20.73
N ASP A 425 -13.52 2.00 21.71
CA ASP A 425 -14.31 2.83 22.65
C ASP A 425 -14.67 4.15 21.97
N ALA A 426 -15.54 4.09 20.96
CA ALA A 426 -15.98 5.23 20.19
C ALA A 426 -17.30 5.78 20.74
N LYS A 427 -17.21 6.79 21.62
CA LYS A 427 -18.40 7.51 22.15
C LYS A 427 -18.93 8.54 21.15
N VAL A 428 -18.21 8.83 20.08
CA VAL A 428 -18.59 9.76 19.01
C VAL A 428 -18.88 8.96 17.76
N SER A 429 -20.04 9.26 17.13
CA SER A 429 -20.32 8.80 15.76
C SER A 429 -20.54 10.00 14.84
N VAL A 430 -20.05 9.87 13.61
CA VAL A 430 -20.11 10.93 12.60
C VAL A 430 -20.93 10.43 11.43
N GLU A 431 -21.97 11.19 11.09
CA GLU A 431 -22.82 10.91 9.93
C GLU A 431 -22.00 11.04 8.63
N TYR A 432 -22.21 10.10 7.72
CA TYR A 432 -21.76 10.24 6.34
C TYR A 432 -22.98 10.42 5.45
N PRO A 433 -23.33 11.69 5.10
CA PRO A 433 -24.52 11.99 4.32
C PRO A 433 -24.32 11.72 2.82
N TYR A 434 -25.43 11.54 2.11
CA TYR A 434 -25.44 11.47 0.64
C TYR A 434 -25.07 12.81 -0.02
N GLU A 435 -25.32 13.90 0.64
CA GLU A 435 -24.86 15.23 0.21
C GLU A 435 -23.37 15.36 0.48
N VAL A 436 -22.62 15.84 -0.52
CA VAL A 436 -21.17 16.04 -0.37
C VAL A 436 -20.89 17.11 0.69
N LYS A 437 -20.23 16.71 1.77
CA LYS A 437 -19.81 17.58 2.88
C LYS A 437 -18.31 17.43 3.11
N ASN A 438 -17.71 18.38 3.81
CA ASN A 438 -16.28 18.31 4.17
C ASN A 438 -16.05 17.45 5.41
N ILE A 439 -16.40 16.18 5.33
CA ILE A 439 -16.26 15.18 6.39
C ILE A 439 -14.77 14.90 6.72
N PRO A 440 -13.88 14.75 5.74
CA PRO A 440 -12.47 14.48 6.04
C PRO A 440 -11.82 15.52 6.93
N ALA A 441 -12.15 16.80 6.74
CA ALA A 441 -11.61 17.88 7.57
C ALA A 441 -12.10 17.78 9.02
N PHE A 442 -13.37 17.45 9.22
CA PHE A 442 -13.93 17.27 10.57
C PHE A 442 -13.31 16.04 11.27
N ILE A 443 -13.23 14.90 10.59
CA ILE A 443 -12.59 13.70 11.13
C ILE A 443 -11.12 13.97 11.51
N ARG A 444 -10.39 14.70 10.68
CA ARG A 444 -9.03 15.15 11.01
C ARG A 444 -8.98 15.99 12.29
N MET A 445 -9.99 16.85 12.52
CA MET A 445 -10.06 17.61 13.78
C MET A 445 -10.28 16.69 14.98
N LEU A 446 -11.10 15.63 14.86
CA LEU A 446 -11.25 14.63 15.91
C LEU A 446 -9.92 13.92 16.17
N ALA A 447 -9.24 13.44 15.13
CA ALA A 447 -7.94 12.79 15.21
C ALA A 447 -6.87 13.66 15.90
N ASN A 448 -6.75 14.94 15.49
CA ASN A 448 -5.82 15.89 16.09
C ASN A 448 -6.12 16.20 17.57
N ASN A 449 -7.36 15.99 18.00
CA ASN A 449 -7.78 16.13 19.39
C ASN A 449 -7.87 14.78 20.12
N GLN A 450 -7.31 13.71 19.52
CA GLN A 450 -7.26 12.39 20.13
C GLN A 450 -8.64 11.89 20.60
N ILE A 451 -9.66 12.08 19.78
CA ILE A 451 -11.03 11.64 20.00
C ILE A 451 -11.30 10.45 19.07
N THR A 452 -11.67 9.30 19.63
CA THR A 452 -12.06 8.11 18.88
C THR A 452 -13.48 8.27 18.34
N TRP A 453 -13.71 7.89 17.09
CA TRP A 453 -15.00 7.99 16.40
C TRP A 453 -15.31 6.74 15.59
N LYS A 454 -16.59 6.59 15.18
CA LYS A 454 -17.07 5.69 14.13
C LYS A 454 -17.93 6.45 13.13
N LEU A 455 -18.08 5.95 11.91
CA LEU A 455 -19.06 6.48 10.97
C LEU A 455 -20.43 5.81 11.16
N PHE A 456 -21.50 6.53 10.80
CA PHE A 456 -22.80 5.96 10.52
C PHE A 456 -23.38 6.62 9.26
N LYS A 457 -24.23 5.89 8.54
CA LYS A 457 -24.83 6.36 7.29
C LYS A 457 -26.02 7.25 7.59
N GLU A 458 -26.27 8.26 6.76
CA GLU A 458 -27.48 9.07 6.81
C GLU A 458 -28.75 8.19 6.84
N GLY A 459 -29.58 8.42 7.85
CA GLY A 459 -30.80 7.65 8.11
C GLY A 459 -30.63 6.39 8.98
N ASP A 460 -29.39 5.95 9.26
CA ASP A 460 -29.14 4.87 10.21
C ASP A 460 -29.29 5.38 11.67
N LYS A 461 -29.60 4.45 12.57
CA LYS A 461 -29.51 4.70 14.02
C LYS A 461 -28.10 4.43 14.49
N THR A 462 -27.68 5.14 15.52
CA THR A 462 -26.40 4.91 16.21
C THR A 462 -26.61 4.92 17.72
N ASP A 463 -25.91 4.04 18.43
CA ASP A 463 -25.94 3.94 19.88
C ASP A 463 -24.86 4.79 20.57
N ALA A 464 -24.06 5.52 19.77
CA ALA A 464 -23.03 6.37 20.31
C ALA A 464 -23.63 7.54 21.09
N PRO A 465 -23.12 7.85 22.31
CA PRO A 465 -23.62 8.94 23.14
C PRO A 465 -23.60 10.33 22.48
N TYR A 466 -22.69 10.51 21.53
CA TYR A 466 -22.48 11.81 20.87
C TYR A 466 -22.55 11.66 19.34
N PRO A 467 -23.77 11.49 18.76
CA PRO A 467 -23.92 11.47 17.31
C PRO A 467 -23.75 12.87 16.73
N ILE A 468 -22.96 12.97 15.69
CA ILE A 468 -22.72 14.20 14.93
C ILE A 468 -23.44 14.07 13.59
N THR A 469 -24.41 14.96 13.33
CA THR A 469 -25.16 15.03 12.07
C THR A 469 -24.85 16.32 11.33
N PHE A 470 -24.96 16.30 9.99
CA PHE A 470 -24.75 17.46 9.14
C PHE A 470 -26.10 18.11 8.79
N SER A 471 -26.24 19.44 8.97
CA SER A 471 -27.43 20.19 8.66
C SER A 471 -27.07 21.54 8.04
N GLY A 472 -27.46 21.77 6.78
CA GLY A 472 -27.10 23.01 6.08
C GLY A 472 -25.60 23.27 6.05
N LYS A 473 -25.19 24.44 6.59
CA LYS A 473 -23.75 24.83 6.65
C LYS A 473 -23.05 24.41 7.96
N GLY A 474 -23.73 23.74 8.89
CA GLY A 474 -23.16 23.38 10.18
C GLY A 474 -23.44 21.93 10.56
N MET A 475 -23.11 21.61 11.81
CA MET A 475 -23.27 20.29 12.39
C MET A 475 -24.06 20.37 13.69
N ARG A 476 -24.61 19.23 14.11
CA ARG A 476 -25.28 19.10 15.41
C ARG A 476 -24.66 17.94 16.19
N ILE A 477 -24.63 18.08 17.49
CA ILE A 477 -24.30 16.99 18.41
C ILE A 477 -25.62 16.60 19.11
N GLY A 478 -26.14 15.42 18.78
CA GLY A 478 -27.47 15.01 19.21
C GLY A 478 -28.55 16.03 18.81
N ASN A 479 -29.33 16.48 19.78
CA ASN A 479 -30.39 17.47 19.58
C ASN A 479 -29.93 18.94 19.79
N SER A 480 -28.62 19.21 19.76
CA SER A 480 -28.11 20.58 19.95
C SER A 480 -28.53 21.52 18.81
N PRO A 481 -28.47 22.84 19.03
CA PRO A 481 -28.49 23.80 17.94
C PRO A 481 -27.33 23.52 16.94
N GLN A 482 -27.43 24.10 15.76
CA GLN A 482 -26.39 24.04 14.76
C GLN A 482 -25.11 24.75 15.24
N LEU A 483 -24.00 24.10 15.13
CA LEU A 483 -22.68 24.55 15.58
C LEU A 483 -21.64 24.42 14.46
N ASP A 484 -20.56 25.16 14.59
CA ASP A 484 -19.36 24.93 13.78
C ASP A 484 -18.47 23.79 14.35
N ALA A 485 -17.56 23.26 13.51
CA ALA A 485 -16.70 22.16 13.90
C ALA A 485 -15.83 22.44 15.14
N PRO A 486 -15.17 23.62 15.29
CA PRO A 486 -14.40 23.94 16.50
C PRO A 486 -15.21 23.91 17.79
N LYS A 487 -16.45 24.43 17.78
CA LYS A 487 -17.34 24.40 18.95
C LYS A 487 -17.74 22.96 19.32
N ILE A 488 -18.04 22.13 18.32
CA ILE A 488 -18.34 20.71 18.58
C ILE A 488 -17.15 20.02 19.21
N VAL A 489 -15.93 20.20 18.67
CA VAL A 489 -14.73 19.59 19.21
C VAL A 489 -14.47 20.07 20.65
N LYS A 490 -14.71 21.35 20.95
CA LYS A 490 -14.60 21.89 22.32
C LYS A 490 -15.55 21.18 23.27
N ILE A 491 -16.82 21.06 22.91
CA ILE A 491 -17.82 20.33 23.70
C ILE A 491 -17.44 18.87 23.90
N LEU A 492 -16.96 18.20 22.86
CA LEU A 492 -16.53 16.80 22.96
C LEU A 492 -15.31 16.64 23.90
N LYS A 493 -14.36 17.56 23.89
CA LYS A 493 -13.21 17.54 24.81
C LYS A 493 -13.67 17.64 26.26
N GLU A 494 -14.63 18.50 26.56
CA GLU A 494 -15.19 18.65 27.90
C GLU A 494 -15.95 17.40 28.35
N ARG A 495 -16.80 16.84 27.47
CA ARG A 495 -17.61 15.65 27.76
C ARG A 495 -16.82 14.34 27.81
N LEU A 496 -15.68 14.30 27.19
CA LEU A 496 -14.77 13.16 27.11
C LEU A 496 -13.43 13.45 27.84
N ALA A 497 -13.49 14.18 28.95
CA ALA A 497 -12.31 14.56 29.70
C ALA A 497 -11.54 13.36 30.26
N ASP A 498 -12.21 12.26 30.50
CA ASP A 498 -11.69 10.99 31.01
C ASP A 498 -11.08 10.05 29.95
N ARG A 499 -11.21 10.42 28.64
CA ARG A 499 -10.69 9.59 27.57
C ARG A 499 -9.16 9.41 27.64
N PRO A 500 -8.64 8.26 27.18
CA PRO A 500 -7.19 8.11 27.02
C PRO A 500 -6.61 9.16 26.08
N VAL A 501 -5.52 9.83 26.52
CA VAL A 501 -4.82 10.85 25.75
C VAL A 501 -3.30 10.78 25.97
N VAL A 502 -2.55 11.27 24.99
CA VAL A 502 -1.10 11.46 25.11
C VAL A 502 -0.80 12.95 25.17
N ILE A 503 -0.12 13.38 26.22
CA ILE A 503 0.18 14.78 26.50
C ILE A 503 1.68 15.04 26.59
N ASN A 504 2.06 16.27 26.32
CA ASN A 504 3.41 16.78 26.57
C ASN A 504 3.63 17.03 28.08
N GLU A 505 4.84 17.37 28.45
CA GLU A 505 5.22 17.72 29.84
C GLU A 505 4.37 18.88 30.43
N ASN A 506 4.05 19.87 29.56
CA ASN A 506 3.22 21.01 29.97
C ASN A 506 1.70 20.71 30.01
N GLY A 507 1.28 19.46 29.85
CA GLY A 507 -0.10 19.02 29.92
C GLY A 507 -0.93 19.21 28.65
N GLY A 508 -0.39 19.83 27.60
CA GLY A 508 -1.07 19.95 26.31
C GLY A 508 -1.05 18.64 25.52
N LEU A 509 -2.06 18.42 24.64
CA LEU A 509 -2.09 17.27 23.75
C LEU A 509 -0.83 17.21 22.87
N ALA A 510 -0.22 16.03 22.76
CA ALA A 510 0.92 15.82 21.90
C ALA A 510 0.50 15.90 20.43
N LYS A 511 1.15 16.77 19.63
CA LYS A 511 0.90 16.91 18.19
C LYS A 511 1.49 15.72 17.43
N ASP A 512 0.84 15.36 16.32
CA ASP A 512 1.26 14.27 15.43
C ASP A 512 1.37 12.91 16.13
N ILE A 513 0.66 12.77 17.25
CA ILE A 513 0.41 11.53 17.96
C ILE A 513 -1.05 11.17 17.80
N PHE A 514 -1.32 9.97 17.30
CA PHE A 514 -2.66 9.42 17.23
C PHE A 514 -2.82 8.30 18.25
N ILE A 515 -3.92 8.31 18.99
CA ILE A 515 -4.29 7.27 19.94
C ILE A 515 -5.67 6.74 19.62
N ARG A 516 -5.85 5.43 19.73
CA ARG A 516 -7.14 4.78 19.71
C ARG A 516 -7.31 3.88 20.92
N SER A 517 -8.43 4.03 21.59
CA SER A 517 -8.82 3.24 22.76
C SER A 517 -9.88 2.20 22.38
N TYR A 518 -9.88 1.10 23.14
CA TYR A 518 -10.80 -0.02 22.96
C TYR A 518 -11.61 -0.28 24.23
N LYS A 519 -12.80 -0.90 24.06
CA LYS A 519 -13.72 -1.18 25.18
C LYS A 519 -13.11 -2.07 26.27
N ASP A 520 -12.16 -2.90 25.91
CA ASP A 520 -11.41 -3.74 26.87
C ASP A 520 -10.34 -2.98 27.69
N GLY A 521 -10.18 -1.68 27.44
CA GLY A 521 -9.21 -0.81 28.09
C GLY A 521 -7.82 -0.81 27.48
N SER A 522 -7.62 -1.56 26.37
CA SER A 522 -6.36 -1.49 25.60
C SER A 522 -6.27 -0.20 24.79
N VAL A 523 -5.07 0.19 24.40
CA VAL A 523 -4.80 1.38 23.59
C VAL A 523 -3.71 1.11 22.56
N VAL A 524 -3.80 1.79 21.42
CA VAL A 524 -2.71 1.86 20.43
C VAL A 524 -2.35 3.33 20.23
N VAL A 525 -1.06 3.63 20.31
CA VAL A 525 -0.51 4.98 20.14
C VAL A 525 0.49 4.96 18.99
N ILE A 526 0.36 5.91 18.08
CA ILE A 526 1.22 6.05 16.90
C ILE A 526 1.88 7.43 16.90
N ASN A 527 3.20 7.45 16.72
CA ASN A 527 3.99 8.65 16.47
C ASN A 527 4.20 8.81 14.95
N PHE A 528 3.64 9.89 14.38
CA PHE A 528 3.82 10.21 12.95
C PHE A 528 5.04 11.11 12.68
N THR A 529 5.85 11.42 13.73
CA THR A 529 7.05 12.23 13.56
C THR A 529 8.29 11.37 13.34
N LYS A 530 9.35 11.99 12.84
CA LYS A 530 10.69 11.38 12.71
C LYS A 530 11.56 11.57 13.96
N GLU A 531 10.94 11.94 15.08
CA GLU A 531 11.60 12.21 16.34
C GLU A 531 11.19 11.20 17.39
N LYS A 532 12.14 10.83 18.26
CA LYS A 532 11.86 10.13 19.50
C LYS A 532 11.15 11.09 20.45
N ARG A 533 10.04 10.67 21.03
CA ARG A 533 9.19 11.48 21.88
C ARG A 533 9.08 10.88 23.28
N ASN A 534 9.44 11.65 24.30
CA ASN A 534 9.14 11.35 25.69
C ASN A 534 7.92 12.15 26.11
N LEU A 535 6.84 11.46 26.44
CA LEU A 535 5.51 12.01 26.63
C LEU A 535 4.85 11.38 27.86
N HIS A 536 3.58 11.70 28.08
CA HIS A 536 2.79 11.03 29.11
C HIS A 536 1.51 10.47 28.49
N LEU A 537 1.25 9.20 28.76
CA LEU A 537 -0.04 8.56 28.49
C LEU A 537 -0.94 8.75 29.71
N VAL A 538 -2.12 9.33 29.51
CA VAL A 538 -3.15 9.46 30.54
C VAL A 538 -4.26 8.47 30.21
N ARG A 539 -4.49 7.49 31.07
CA ARG A 539 -5.56 6.50 30.94
C ARG A 539 -6.01 6.00 32.31
N ASN A 540 -7.28 5.67 32.45
CA ASN A 540 -7.86 5.18 33.71
C ASN A 540 -7.53 6.11 34.90
N GLY A 541 -7.51 7.44 34.70
CA GLY A 541 -7.16 8.44 35.70
C GLY A 541 -5.69 8.49 36.11
N LYS A 542 -4.81 7.68 35.50
CA LYS A 542 -3.39 7.66 35.78
C LYS A 542 -2.59 8.32 34.67
N LYS A 543 -1.56 9.06 35.05
CA LYS A 543 -0.55 9.66 34.18
C LYS A 543 0.72 8.84 34.26
N GLU A 544 1.14 8.21 33.19
CA GLU A 544 2.33 7.37 33.08
C GLU A 544 3.27 7.88 31.97
N PRO A 545 4.58 7.91 32.22
CA PRO A 545 5.53 8.32 31.20
C PRO A 545 5.58 7.27 30.08
N ILE A 546 5.75 7.74 28.85
CA ILE A 546 5.84 6.90 27.67
C ILE A 546 6.92 7.41 26.72
N THR A 547 7.76 6.50 26.21
CA THR A 547 8.71 6.78 25.15
C THR A 547 8.20 6.18 23.84
N ILE A 548 8.08 7.01 22.78
CA ILE A 548 7.67 6.56 21.45
C ILE A 548 8.75 6.95 20.45
N TYR A 549 9.31 5.96 19.78
CA TYR A 549 10.38 6.15 18.80
C TYR A 549 9.88 6.82 17.50
N PRO A 550 10.79 7.28 16.61
CA PRO A 550 10.43 7.83 15.31
C PRO A 550 9.53 6.86 14.51
N GLU A 551 8.42 7.37 14.00
CA GLU A 551 7.41 6.56 13.27
C GLU A 551 6.97 5.30 14.04
N GLY A 552 7.09 5.35 15.37
CA GLY A 552 6.89 4.23 16.27
C GLY A 552 5.44 3.98 16.64
N VAL A 553 5.19 2.76 17.07
CA VAL A 553 3.90 2.30 17.57
C VAL A 553 4.07 1.68 18.94
N VAL A 554 3.17 2.03 19.86
CA VAL A 554 3.02 1.41 21.17
C VAL A 554 1.58 0.88 21.28
N ALA A 555 1.44 -0.43 21.37
CA ALA A 555 0.16 -1.10 21.60
C ALA A 555 0.20 -1.74 22.99
N LEU A 556 -0.78 -1.41 23.82
CA LEU A 556 -0.84 -1.82 25.22
C LEU A 556 -2.17 -2.50 25.53
N GLU A 557 -2.11 -3.62 26.18
CA GLU A 557 -3.27 -4.21 26.84
C GLU A 557 -3.67 -3.38 28.07
N LYS A 558 -4.87 -3.61 28.62
CA LYS A 558 -5.47 -2.79 29.69
C LYS A 558 -4.51 -2.42 30.85
N ASN A 559 -3.76 -3.39 31.33
CA ASN A 559 -2.89 -3.23 32.49
C ASN A 559 -1.39 -3.27 32.16
N GLU A 560 -1.06 -3.29 30.89
CA GLU A 560 0.32 -3.31 30.43
C GLU A 560 0.96 -1.92 30.66
N PRO A 561 2.10 -1.82 31.34
CA PRO A 561 2.74 -0.53 31.57
C PRO A 561 3.26 0.07 30.27
N ALA A 562 3.20 1.40 30.18
CA ALA A 562 3.75 2.10 29.05
C ALA A 562 5.27 1.97 29.01
N PRO A 563 5.86 1.70 27.82
CA PRO A 563 7.31 1.63 27.71
C PRO A 563 7.92 3.02 27.96
N PHE A 564 8.81 3.09 28.93
CA PHE A 564 9.55 4.29 29.21
C PHE A 564 11.04 3.98 29.34
N GLU A 565 11.84 4.66 28.56
CA GLU A 565 13.29 4.47 28.59
C GLU A 565 13.88 5.12 29.82
N LYS A 566 14.36 4.29 30.71
CA LYS A 566 15.13 4.68 31.92
C LYS A 566 16.48 3.99 31.85
N GLY A 567 17.51 4.68 32.24
CA GLY A 567 18.82 4.08 32.41
C GLY A 567 19.94 5.01 31.99
N GLU A 568 21.11 4.69 32.47
CA GLU A 568 22.34 5.34 32.07
C GLU A 568 22.87 4.75 30.79
N VAL A 569 23.27 5.61 29.84
CA VAL A 569 23.88 5.24 28.59
C VAL A 569 25.38 5.46 28.66
N LEU A 570 26.14 4.39 28.60
CA LEU A 570 27.60 4.45 28.49
C LEU A 570 27.96 4.27 27.00
N LYS A 571 28.59 5.28 26.41
CA LYS A 571 29.13 5.20 25.04
C LYS A 571 30.52 4.55 25.13
N THR A 572 30.74 3.61 24.20
CA THR A 572 32.02 2.91 24.06
C THR A 572 32.54 3.10 22.66
N GLU A 573 33.76 3.56 22.51
CA GLU A 573 34.42 3.60 21.21
C GLU A 573 35.06 2.24 20.94
N CYS A 574 34.97 1.80 19.65
CA CYS A 574 35.48 0.52 19.21
C CYS A 574 36.17 0.65 17.85
N ASP A 575 37.22 -0.12 17.68
CA ASP A 575 37.86 -0.28 16.37
C ASP A 575 37.07 -1.30 15.55
N TRP A 576 36.20 -0.79 14.69
CA TRP A 576 35.34 -1.61 13.86
C TRP A 576 36.06 -2.11 12.60
N LYS A 577 36.05 -3.41 12.39
CA LYS A 577 36.29 -4.00 11.07
C LYS A 577 34.97 -4.03 10.31
N VAL A 578 34.92 -3.38 9.14
CA VAL A 578 33.70 -3.32 8.31
C VAL A 578 33.86 -4.17 7.06
N GLU A 579 32.92 -5.09 6.84
CA GLU A 579 32.91 -5.99 5.70
C GLU A 579 31.61 -5.79 4.89
N LEU A 580 31.76 -5.81 3.57
CA LEU A 580 30.69 -5.68 2.60
C LEU A 580 30.48 -7.01 1.89
N ASN A 581 29.23 -7.40 1.63
CA ASN A 581 28.95 -8.62 0.85
C ASN A 581 28.80 -8.37 -0.65
N LYS A 582 28.91 -7.13 -1.09
CA LYS A 582 28.87 -6.72 -2.52
C LYS A 582 29.81 -5.55 -2.76
N HIS A 583 30.02 -5.19 -4.02
CA HIS A 583 30.71 -3.98 -4.41
C HIS A 583 29.87 -2.73 -4.10
N ASN A 584 30.55 -1.61 -3.82
CA ASN A 584 29.89 -0.30 -3.77
C ASN A 584 29.49 0.13 -5.17
N THR A 585 28.50 1.03 -5.26
CA THR A 585 27.96 1.47 -6.55
C THR A 585 27.76 2.97 -6.60
N ILE A 586 27.82 3.53 -7.79
CA ILE A 586 27.48 4.92 -8.10
C ILE A 586 26.46 4.92 -9.23
N ARG A 587 25.46 5.75 -9.13
CA ARG A 587 24.55 6.11 -10.21
C ARG A 587 25.00 7.42 -10.84
N PRO A 588 25.67 7.42 -12.01
CA PRO A 588 25.93 8.63 -12.76
C PRO A 588 24.63 9.32 -13.18
N VAL A 589 24.59 10.64 -13.09
CA VAL A 589 23.48 11.46 -13.54
C VAL A 589 23.94 12.25 -14.76
N PHE A 590 23.31 12.00 -15.92
CA PHE A 590 23.61 12.68 -17.17
C PHE A 590 22.70 13.90 -17.31
N LYS A 591 23.30 15.08 -17.23
CA LYS A 591 22.66 16.37 -17.48
C LYS A 591 22.51 16.63 -18.98
N GLU A 592 22.11 17.83 -19.35
CA GLU A 592 22.01 18.26 -20.75
C GLU A 592 23.30 18.07 -21.56
N SER A 593 24.46 18.14 -20.91
CA SER A 593 25.78 17.85 -21.48
C SER A 593 25.99 16.40 -21.88
N LYS A 594 25.10 15.48 -21.49
CA LYS A 594 25.25 14.02 -21.68
C LYS A 594 26.57 13.45 -21.14
N THR A 595 27.24 14.17 -20.25
CA THR A 595 28.53 13.75 -19.65
C THR A 595 28.42 13.62 -18.14
N TYR A 596 29.21 12.70 -17.59
CA TYR A 596 29.49 12.54 -16.17
C TYR A 596 30.98 12.45 -15.94
N THR A 597 31.53 13.29 -15.06
CA THR A 597 32.95 13.30 -14.72
C THR A 597 33.18 12.83 -13.30
N PHE A 598 34.24 12.07 -13.11
CA PHE A 598 34.73 11.62 -11.81
C PHE A 598 36.24 11.59 -11.76
N GLU A 599 36.82 11.48 -10.58
CA GLU A 599 38.27 11.44 -10.36
C GLU A 599 38.63 10.19 -9.56
N LEU A 600 39.64 9.46 -10.02
CA LEU A 600 40.24 8.32 -9.32
C LEU A 600 41.49 8.76 -8.57
N THR A 601 41.56 8.46 -7.28
CA THR A 601 42.78 8.75 -6.48
C THR A 601 43.90 7.74 -6.71
N SER A 602 43.63 6.59 -7.32
CA SER A 602 44.56 5.56 -7.70
C SER A 602 43.99 4.70 -8.83
N PRO A 603 44.83 3.97 -9.57
CA PRO A 603 44.36 3.03 -10.60
C PRO A 603 43.44 1.98 -10.03
N MET A 604 42.28 1.72 -10.69
CA MET A 604 41.35 0.68 -10.25
C MET A 604 40.56 0.05 -11.39
N GLN A 605 40.07 -1.16 -11.12
CA GLN A 605 39.13 -1.85 -11.97
C GLN A 605 37.69 -1.43 -11.60
N LEU A 606 36.97 -0.89 -12.59
CA LEU A 606 35.55 -0.53 -12.44
C LEU A 606 34.70 -1.37 -13.37
N THR A 607 33.52 -1.75 -12.91
CA THR A 607 32.48 -2.41 -13.69
C THR A 607 31.38 -1.42 -14.02
N PHE A 608 30.99 -1.36 -15.28
CA PHE A 608 29.99 -0.48 -15.83
C PHE A 608 28.77 -1.31 -16.24
N SER A 609 27.65 -1.12 -15.58
CA SER A 609 26.41 -1.82 -15.88
C SER A 609 25.48 -0.89 -16.63
N VAL A 610 25.30 -1.17 -17.92
CA VAL A 610 24.50 -0.39 -18.87
C VAL A 610 23.09 -0.96 -18.94
N ARG A 611 22.08 -0.13 -18.84
CA ARG A 611 20.67 -0.54 -18.96
C ARG A 611 20.41 -1.19 -20.34
N ASN A 612 19.89 -2.41 -20.33
CA ASN A 612 19.57 -3.19 -21.52
C ASN A 612 18.05 -3.37 -21.68
N LEU A 613 17.33 -2.24 -21.66
CA LEU A 613 15.86 -2.19 -21.83
C LEU A 613 15.48 -1.00 -22.71
N GLY A 614 14.59 -1.24 -23.66
CA GLY A 614 14.13 -0.21 -24.60
C GLY A 614 15.27 0.25 -25.52
N LEU A 615 15.40 1.56 -25.73
CA LEU A 615 16.58 2.14 -26.34
C LEU A 615 17.75 1.96 -25.38
N VAL A 616 18.73 1.18 -25.80
CA VAL A 616 19.93 0.91 -25.03
C VAL A 616 20.83 2.14 -25.10
N PRO A 617 21.23 2.72 -23.95
CA PRO A 617 22.19 3.83 -23.96
C PRO A 617 23.58 3.35 -24.39
N GLU A 618 24.24 4.15 -25.18
CA GLU A 618 25.63 3.91 -25.58
C GLU A 618 26.54 4.92 -24.89
N PHE A 619 27.67 4.44 -24.39
CA PHE A 619 28.61 5.24 -23.64
C PHE A 619 30.03 5.12 -24.18
N GLU A 620 30.77 6.20 -24.02
CA GLU A 620 32.24 6.24 -24.14
C GLU A 620 32.84 6.63 -22.78
N VAL A 621 33.98 6.04 -22.45
CA VAL A 621 34.81 6.42 -21.31
C VAL A 621 36.10 6.97 -21.87
N ASP A 622 36.42 8.23 -21.63
CA ASP A 622 37.56 8.95 -22.16
C ASP A 622 37.71 8.82 -23.69
N GLY A 623 36.58 8.94 -24.40
CA GLY A 623 36.53 8.82 -25.86
C GLY A 623 36.62 7.40 -26.41
N LYS A 624 36.69 6.35 -25.57
CA LYS A 624 36.69 4.97 -25.99
C LYS A 624 35.31 4.34 -25.74
N LYS A 625 34.75 3.68 -26.76
CA LYS A 625 33.45 3.00 -26.65
C LYS A 625 33.48 1.97 -25.53
N LEU A 626 32.49 2.06 -24.64
CA LEU A 626 32.27 1.11 -23.55
C LEU A 626 31.63 -0.16 -24.10
N ALA A 627 32.35 -1.27 -24.06
CA ALA A 627 31.78 -2.59 -24.36
C ALA A 627 31.09 -3.14 -23.12
N ALA A 628 29.80 -3.45 -23.24
CA ALA A 628 28.97 -4.05 -22.17
C ALA A 628 28.22 -5.25 -22.75
N ASP A 629 28.89 -6.40 -22.80
CA ASP A 629 28.42 -7.57 -23.55
C ASP A 629 27.88 -8.69 -22.66
N SER A 630 28.31 -8.78 -21.39
CA SER A 630 27.84 -9.78 -20.43
C SER A 630 26.62 -9.33 -19.65
N LEU A 631 25.73 -10.28 -19.29
CA LEU A 631 24.58 -9.98 -18.44
C LEU A 631 25.03 -9.68 -17.01
N CYS A 632 24.53 -8.59 -16.43
CA CYS A 632 24.78 -8.24 -15.04
C CYS A 632 23.81 -8.98 -14.11
N THR A 633 24.33 -9.90 -13.32
CA THR A 633 23.55 -10.66 -12.32
C THR A 633 23.69 -10.12 -10.89
N GLU A 634 24.67 -9.23 -10.65
CA GLU A 634 24.96 -8.68 -9.31
C GLU A 634 23.99 -7.58 -8.89
N ILE A 635 23.38 -6.91 -9.86
CA ILE A 635 22.38 -5.87 -9.61
C ILE A 635 21.01 -6.52 -9.60
N PRO A 636 20.42 -6.76 -8.42
CA PRO A 636 19.22 -7.55 -8.29
C PRO A 636 17.99 -6.69 -8.55
N VAL A 637 17.62 -6.53 -9.81
CA VAL A 637 16.39 -5.83 -10.18
C VAL A 637 15.53 -6.75 -11.03
N GLY A 638 14.47 -7.27 -10.42
CA GLY A 638 13.56 -8.18 -11.10
C GLY A 638 14.18 -9.56 -11.37
N PHE A 639 13.50 -10.33 -12.18
CA PHE A 639 13.84 -11.73 -12.42
C PHE A 639 14.81 -11.94 -13.57
N LYS A 640 14.79 -11.09 -14.56
CA LYS A 640 15.74 -11.11 -15.65
C LYS A 640 16.71 -9.96 -15.50
N PRO A 641 17.99 -10.18 -15.74
CA PRO A 641 18.95 -9.10 -15.75
C PRO A 641 18.51 -8.00 -16.71
N VAL A 642 18.42 -6.78 -16.18
CA VAL A 642 18.04 -5.58 -16.97
C VAL A 642 19.24 -4.74 -17.35
N PHE A 643 20.45 -5.20 -16.99
CA PHE A 643 21.72 -4.56 -17.32
C PHE A 643 22.64 -5.53 -18.03
N LYS A 644 23.43 -4.97 -18.94
CA LYS A 644 24.65 -5.59 -19.46
C LYS A 644 25.87 -4.89 -18.85
N GLN A 645 26.95 -5.61 -18.63
CA GLN A 645 28.13 -5.07 -17.98
C GLN A 645 29.40 -5.27 -18.79
N GLY A 646 30.31 -4.34 -18.62
CA GLY A 646 31.70 -4.40 -19.06
C GLY A 646 32.62 -3.84 -17.99
N SER A 647 33.90 -4.20 -18.01
CA SER A 647 34.87 -3.74 -17.01
C SER A 647 36.04 -3.05 -17.67
N LEU A 648 36.50 -1.96 -17.07
CA LEU A 648 37.67 -1.21 -17.50
C LEU A 648 38.63 -1.02 -16.34
N LYS A 649 39.94 -1.13 -16.62
CA LYS A 649 40.98 -0.67 -15.72
C LYS A 649 41.26 0.78 -16.10
N LEU A 650 41.09 1.69 -15.15
CA LEU A 650 41.35 3.13 -15.32
C LEU A 650 42.50 3.55 -14.43
N GLU A 651 43.32 4.47 -14.93
CA GLU A 651 44.46 5.03 -14.19
C GLU A 651 43.98 6.09 -13.17
N ALA A 652 44.87 6.57 -12.32
CA ALA A 652 44.53 7.71 -11.43
C ALA A 652 44.34 8.97 -12.25
N GLY A 653 43.37 9.81 -11.85
CA GLY A 653 43.10 11.10 -12.52
C GLY A 653 41.62 11.29 -12.87
N LYS A 654 41.33 12.29 -13.66
CA LYS A 654 39.98 12.65 -14.09
C LYS A 654 39.53 11.81 -15.28
N HIS A 655 38.32 11.29 -15.20
CA HIS A 655 37.67 10.50 -16.24
C HIS A 655 36.33 11.08 -16.62
N THR A 656 35.97 10.91 -17.89
CA THR A 656 34.68 11.41 -18.42
C THR A 656 33.94 10.28 -19.09
N ILE A 657 32.70 10.10 -18.71
CA ILE A 657 31.75 9.23 -19.37
C ILE A 657 30.81 10.08 -20.20
N THR A 658 30.71 9.78 -21.50
CA THR A 658 29.84 10.48 -22.44
C THR A 658 28.77 9.52 -22.95
N MET A 659 27.52 9.95 -22.90
CA MET A 659 26.41 9.24 -23.56
C MET A 659 26.33 9.69 -25.02
N THR A 660 26.56 8.77 -25.96
CA THR A 660 26.69 9.11 -27.38
C THR A 660 25.35 9.16 -28.12
N ASN A 661 24.34 8.44 -27.63
CA ASN A 661 22.99 8.48 -28.18
C ASN A 661 22.00 9.22 -27.26
N ALA A 662 20.84 9.60 -27.81
CA ALA A 662 19.80 10.29 -27.05
C ALA A 662 18.82 9.24 -26.49
N VAL A 663 19.04 8.83 -25.25
CA VAL A 663 18.13 7.93 -24.53
C VAL A 663 17.50 8.66 -23.34
N ALA A 664 16.19 8.58 -23.22
CA ALA A 664 15.50 9.15 -22.06
C ALA A 664 15.90 8.39 -20.79
N ASP A 665 16.28 9.15 -19.76
CA ASP A 665 16.45 8.59 -18.41
C ASP A 665 15.06 8.36 -17.81
N TYR A 666 14.63 7.10 -17.77
CA TYR A 666 13.42 6.77 -17.06
C TYR A 666 13.67 6.79 -15.56
N ALA A 667 12.75 7.39 -14.85
CA ALA A 667 12.85 7.76 -13.47
C ALA A 667 13.26 6.64 -12.50
N TYR A 668 13.07 5.37 -12.84
CA TYR A 668 13.20 4.25 -11.90
C TYR A 668 14.47 3.42 -12.08
N LEU A 669 14.98 3.29 -13.30
CA LEU A 669 16.21 2.54 -13.56
C LEU A 669 17.28 3.46 -14.09
N PRO A 670 18.46 3.49 -13.46
CA PRO A 670 19.59 4.27 -13.97
C PRO A 670 20.00 3.79 -15.38
N LEU A 671 20.49 4.72 -16.20
CA LEU A 671 21.06 4.41 -17.52
C LEU A 671 22.34 3.61 -17.38
N LEU A 672 23.11 3.96 -16.33
CA LEU A 672 24.42 3.40 -16.03
C LEU A 672 24.60 3.27 -14.53
N ILE A 673 25.25 2.19 -14.12
CA ILE A 673 25.75 2.00 -12.75
C ILE A 673 27.24 1.68 -12.84
N ILE A 674 28.04 2.35 -12.02
CA ILE A 674 29.47 2.03 -11.83
C ILE A 674 29.58 1.25 -10.54
N SER A 675 30.26 0.12 -10.53
CA SER A 675 30.49 -0.71 -9.35
C SER A 675 31.96 -1.11 -9.20
N GLY A 676 32.39 -1.31 -7.95
CA GLY A 676 33.75 -1.68 -7.64
C GLY A 676 34.08 -1.67 -6.16
N GLY A 677 35.30 -2.03 -5.83
CA GLY A 677 35.88 -2.02 -4.47
C GLY A 677 36.28 -0.62 -4.03
N PHE A 678 35.37 0.32 -4.02
CA PHE A 678 35.66 1.73 -3.76
C PHE A 678 34.75 2.38 -2.71
N SER A 679 35.22 3.47 -2.16
CA SER A 679 34.43 4.51 -1.49
C SER A 679 34.43 5.78 -2.33
N TYR A 680 33.46 6.69 -2.13
CA TYR A 680 33.45 7.95 -2.85
C TYR A 680 32.88 9.10 -2.00
N GLU A 681 33.37 10.30 -2.30
CA GLU A 681 32.88 11.58 -1.78
C GLU A 681 32.69 12.53 -2.95
N GLY A 682 31.45 13.02 -3.15
CA GLY A 682 31.13 13.76 -4.37
C GLY A 682 31.43 12.94 -5.62
N ASN A 683 32.34 13.42 -6.45
CA ASN A 683 32.81 12.74 -7.68
C ASN A 683 34.22 12.12 -7.53
N VAL A 684 34.81 12.14 -6.34
CA VAL A 684 36.13 11.55 -6.06
C VAL A 684 35.95 10.13 -5.56
N ILE A 685 36.54 9.18 -6.23
CA ILE A 685 36.50 7.75 -5.97
C ILE A 685 37.86 7.28 -5.48
N SER A 686 37.88 6.57 -4.37
CA SER A 686 39.09 6.03 -3.75
C SER A 686 38.92 4.54 -3.44
N PRO A 687 40.03 3.76 -3.37
CA PRO A 687 39.93 2.38 -2.89
C PRO A 687 39.23 2.32 -1.53
N TYR A 688 38.35 1.35 -1.37
CA TYR A 688 37.62 1.15 -0.10
C TYR A 688 38.60 0.65 1.00
N LYS A 689 38.58 1.33 2.14
CA LYS A 689 39.51 1.06 3.27
C LYS A 689 38.92 0.18 4.36
N ASN A 690 37.76 -0.46 4.14
CA ASN A 690 37.04 -1.25 5.13
C ASN A 690 36.63 -0.47 6.41
N ASP A 691 36.49 0.84 6.29
CA ASP A 691 36.13 1.75 7.36
C ASP A 691 34.63 2.13 7.36
N GLY A 692 33.85 1.61 6.44
CA GLY A 692 32.41 1.88 6.29
C GLY A 692 32.07 3.23 5.70
N LYS A 693 33.03 4.08 5.35
CA LYS A 693 32.81 5.43 4.85
C LYS A 693 32.65 5.46 3.32
N GLY A 694 31.95 6.48 2.81
CA GLY A 694 31.79 6.69 1.36
C GLY A 694 30.95 5.62 0.65
N LEU A 695 30.00 4.99 1.34
CA LEU A 695 29.17 3.91 0.83
C LEU A 695 27.76 4.37 0.45
N TYR A 696 27.61 5.55 -0.11
CA TYR A 696 26.30 6.19 -0.36
C TYR A 696 25.39 5.39 -1.31
N GLY A 697 25.95 4.69 -2.30
CA GLY A 697 25.21 3.87 -3.25
C GLY A 697 25.22 2.37 -2.95
N TYR A 698 25.76 1.96 -1.81
CA TYR A 698 25.90 0.55 -1.46
C TYR A 698 24.53 -0.14 -1.23
N ILE A 699 24.32 -1.25 -1.93
CA ILE A 699 23.11 -2.09 -1.77
C ILE A 699 23.56 -3.49 -1.32
N GLY A 700 23.28 -3.82 -0.06
CA GLY A 700 23.69 -5.12 0.48
C GLY A 700 23.68 -5.16 2.01
N LYS A 701 24.47 -6.06 2.56
CA LYS A 701 24.67 -6.22 3.99
C LYS A 701 26.00 -5.59 4.38
N VAL A 702 25.98 -4.73 5.40
CA VAL A 702 27.15 -4.12 6.01
C VAL A 702 27.36 -4.78 7.36
N SER A 703 28.44 -5.55 7.53
CA SER A 703 28.83 -6.16 8.79
C SER A 703 29.92 -5.31 9.45
N GLN A 704 29.72 -4.92 10.70
CA GLN A 704 30.74 -4.30 11.54
C GLN A 704 31.05 -5.21 12.73
N THR A 705 32.32 -5.50 12.98
CA THR A 705 32.77 -6.43 14.04
C THR A 705 33.82 -5.75 14.89
N ALA A 706 33.67 -5.82 16.21
CA ALA A 706 34.67 -5.35 17.18
C ALA A 706 34.62 -6.20 18.45
N HIS A 707 35.68 -6.10 19.27
CA HIS A 707 35.68 -6.65 20.61
C HIS A 707 35.35 -5.56 21.62
N VAL A 708 34.37 -5.82 22.46
CA VAL A 708 33.82 -4.85 23.43
C VAL A 708 33.87 -5.43 24.82
N GLU A 709 34.41 -4.67 25.77
CA GLU A 709 34.34 -5.00 27.20
C GLU A 709 32.93 -4.68 27.72
N ILE A 710 32.25 -5.66 28.25
CA ILE A 710 30.88 -5.51 28.78
C ILE A 710 30.92 -5.58 30.32
N PRO A 711 30.68 -4.49 31.03
CA PRO A 711 30.56 -4.51 32.49
C PRO A 711 29.42 -5.42 32.98
N LYS A 712 29.57 -5.96 34.19
CA LYS A 712 28.61 -6.91 34.78
C LYS A 712 27.17 -6.39 34.88
N ASP A 713 27.03 -5.09 35.07
CA ASP A 713 25.75 -4.40 35.32
C ASP A 713 25.06 -3.92 34.02
N ILE A 714 25.60 -4.23 32.89
CA ILE A 714 24.95 -3.92 31.60
C ILE A 714 23.83 -4.90 31.29
N ASN A 715 22.66 -4.37 30.99
CA ASN A 715 21.45 -5.16 30.64
C ASN A 715 21.26 -5.34 29.15
N SER A 716 21.62 -4.32 28.36
CA SER A 716 21.40 -4.36 26.91
C SER A 716 22.43 -3.53 26.16
N LEU A 717 22.58 -3.87 24.87
CA LEU A 717 23.30 -3.09 23.86
C LEU A 717 22.32 -2.41 22.92
N ALA A 718 22.53 -1.13 22.65
CA ALA A 718 21.79 -0.40 21.65
C ALA A 718 22.72 0.21 20.58
N PHE A 719 22.18 0.41 19.39
CA PHE A 719 22.90 1.00 18.28
C PHE A 719 22.04 2.04 17.55
N ASP A 720 22.63 3.11 17.10
CA ASP A 720 22.04 3.97 16.11
C ASP A 720 22.27 3.35 14.71
N THR A 721 21.28 2.69 14.17
CA THR A 721 21.38 2.05 12.85
C THR A 721 21.02 2.99 11.70
N ASN A 722 20.76 4.28 11.99
CA ASN A 722 20.20 5.22 11.02
C ASN A 722 18.89 4.72 10.38
N GLY A 723 18.06 4.01 11.16
CA GLY A 723 16.80 3.43 10.70
C GLY A 723 16.92 2.15 9.85
N LEU A 724 18.14 1.69 9.56
CA LEU A 724 18.35 0.44 8.83
C LEU A 724 18.02 -0.77 9.70
N SER A 725 17.36 -1.76 9.14
CA SER A 725 17.18 -3.07 9.79
C SER A 725 18.53 -3.66 10.15
N ALA A 726 18.65 -4.27 11.33
CA ALA A 726 19.89 -4.82 11.80
C ALA A 726 19.73 -6.12 12.58
N GLU A 727 20.76 -6.95 12.56
CA GLU A 727 20.87 -8.17 13.35
C GLU A 727 22.16 -8.11 14.17
N LEU A 728 22.03 -8.36 15.47
CA LEU A 728 23.16 -8.38 16.40
C LEU A 728 23.61 -9.82 16.65
N PHE A 729 24.92 -10.03 16.65
CA PHE A 729 25.57 -11.28 17.07
C PHE A 729 26.56 -10.96 18.20
N ILE A 730 26.58 -11.82 19.22
CA ILE A 730 27.54 -11.77 20.32
C ILE A 730 28.24 -13.14 20.36
N ASN A 731 29.56 -13.15 20.25
CA ASN A 731 30.38 -14.37 20.16
C ASN A 731 29.84 -15.34 19.09
N GLY A 732 29.45 -14.81 17.93
CA GLY A 732 28.90 -15.58 16.82
C GLY A 732 27.45 -16.05 16.96
N LYS A 733 26.81 -15.89 18.13
CA LYS A 733 25.38 -16.24 18.35
C LYS A 733 24.46 -15.05 18.03
N SER A 734 23.40 -15.28 17.25
CA SER A 734 22.42 -14.25 16.95
C SER A 734 21.61 -13.88 18.19
N CYS A 735 21.55 -12.58 18.47
CA CYS A 735 20.66 -11.97 19.47
C CYS A 735 19.32 -11.53 18.85
N GLY A 736 19.11 -11.79 17.58
CA GLY A 736 17.89 -11.48 16.84
C GLY A 736 17.99 -10.25 15.95
N THR A 737 16.98 -10.09 15.11
CA THR A 737 16.85 -8.99 14.16
C THR A 737 15.90 -7.93 14.68
N LYS A 738 16.28 -6.66 14.52
CA LYS A 738 15.43 -5.49 14.71
C LYS A 738 15.23 -4.78 13.37
N MET A 739 14.00 -4.51 13.00
CA MET A 739 13.68 -3.83 11.72
C MET A 739 13.22 -2.38 11.93
N TRP A 740 13.02 -1.97 13.17
CA TRP A 740 12.63 -0.63 13.62
C TRP A 740 13.15 -0.37 15.04
N ALA A 741 13.16 0.89 15.46
CA ALA A 741 13.57 1.30 16.78
C ALA A 741 12.59 0.81 17.89
N PRO A 742 13.10 0.53 19.11
CA PRO A 742 14.49 0.67 19.54
C PRO A 742 15.40 -0.44 18.99
N PHE A 743 16.57 -0.04 18.49
CA PHE A 743 17.60 -0.98 18.08
C PHE A 743 18.43 -1.38 19.31
N GLU A 744 17.78 -2.05 20.23
CA GLU A 744 18.31 -2.47 21.53
C GLU A 744 18.14 -3.98 21.68
N TRP A 745 19.19 -4.67 22.10
CA TRP A 745 19.22 -6.12 22.34
C TRP A 745 19.62 -6.43 23.76
N ASN A 746 18.89 -7.31 24.42
CA ASN A 746 19.25 -7.79 25.74
C ASN A 746 20.58 -8.53 25.72
N MET A 747 21.41 -8.27 26.74
CA MET A 747 22.69 -8.96 26.87
C MET A 747 22.49 -10.40 27.35
N PRO A 748 23.06 -11.40 26.65
CA PRO A 748 23.16 -12.74 27.22
C PRO A 748 23.96 -12.74 28.54
N ASN A 749 23.54 -13.59 29.46
CA ASN A 749 24.19 -13.65 30.78
C ASN A 749 25.66 -14.10 30.70
N ASP A 750 25.99 -14.96 29.76
CA ASP A 750 27.35 -15.45 29.49
C ASP A 750 28.26 -14.42 28.80
N ALA A 751 27.72 -13.26 28.45
CA ALA A 751 28.45 -12.18 27.78
C ALA A 751 28.73 -10.98 28.75
N LYS A 752 28.28 -11.05 30.00
CA LYS A 752 28.48 -10.01 30.98
C LYS A 752 29.81 -10.22 31.73
N ASP A 753 30.44 -9.11 32.14
CA ASP A 753 31.74 -9.09 32.79
C ASP A 753 32.85 -9.76 31.94
N ALA A 754 32.80 -9.53 30.65
CA ALA A 754 33.66 -10.19 29.65
C ALA A 754 33.96 -9.30 28.46
N LYS A 755 35.09 -9.58 27.80
CA LYS A 755 35.39 -9.05 26.50
C LYS A 755 34.79 -9.96 25.45
N VAL A 756 33.79 -9.44 24.70
CA VAL A 756 33.02 -10.21 23.73
C VAL A 756 33.21 -9.70 22.29
N GLU A 757 33.12 -10.60 21.33
CA GLU A 757 33.00 -10.19 19.96
C GLU A 757 31.55 -9.70 19.70
N VAL A 758 31.40 -8.47 19.26
CA VAL A 758 30.13 -7.86 18.84
C VAL A 758 30.17 -7.70 17.35
N LYS A 759 29.19 -8.34 16.64
CA LYS A 759 28.99 -8.16 15.20
C LYS A 759 27.59 -7.64 14.93
N LEU A 760 27.49 -6.47 14.32
CA LEU A 760 26.24 -5.87 13.85
C LEU A 760 26.15 -5.96 12.34
N VAL A 761 25.10 -6.59 11.83
CA VAL A 761 24.80 -6.69 10.39
C VAL A 761 23.62 -5.77 10.07
N ARG A 762 23.85 -4.76 9.23
CA ARG A 762 22.84 -3.82 8.78
C ARG A 762 22.46 -4.11 7.33
N TYR A 763 21.16 -3.94 7.03
CA TYR A 763 20.58 -4.22 5.70
C TYR A 763 20.19 -2.90 5.05
N THR A 764 20.82 -2.57 3.92
CA THR A 764 20.50 -1.37 3.14
C THR A 764 19.23 -1.60 2.29
N THR A 765 18.89 -0.65 1.41
CA THR A 765 17.72 -0.71 0.55
C THR A 765 18.10 -0.54 -0.92
N LEU A 766 17.24 -1.02 -1.81
CA LEU A 766 17.38 -0.79 -3.27
C LEU A 766 17.31 0.70 -3.63
N GLY A 767 16.60 1.50 -2.86
CA GLY A 767 16.39 2.92 -3.11
C GLY A 767 17.65 3.77 -3.09
N ARG A 768 18.79 3.23 -2.65
CA ARG A 768 20.08 3.93 -2.71
C ARG A 768 20.54 4.23 -4.15
N ILE A 769 20.10 3.42 -5.11
CA ILE A 769 20.43 3.58 -6.54
C ILE A 769 19.17 3.68 -7.40
N PHE A 770 18.16 2.90 -7.04
CA PHE A 770 16.92 2.82 -7.78
C PHE A 770 15.93 3.85 -7.23
N GLY A 771 15.35 4.63 -8.12
CA GLY A 771 14.45 5.71 -7.78
C GLY A 771 14.54 6.80 -8.84
N LEU A 772 13.66 7.80 -8.75
CA LEU A 772 13.66 8.90 -9.70
C LEU A 772 14.95 9.70 -9.64
N ASN A 773 15.41 10.12 -10.81
CA ASN A 773 16.44 11.11 -10.91
C ASN A 773 15.86 12.48 -10.48
N PRO A 774 16.47 13.20 -9.52
CA PRO A 774 16.02 14.52 -9.11
C PRO A 774 15.85 15.53 -10.27
N LEU A 775 16.53 15.28 -11.40
CA LEU A 775 16.44 16.12 -12.60
C LEU A 775 15.15 15.88 -13.41
N ASP A 776 14.45 14.77 -13.21
CA ASP A 776 13.21 14.48 -13.93
C ASP A 776 11.99 15.16 -13.31
N HIS A 777 12.12 15.72 -12.11
CA HIS A 777 11.08 16.48 -11.45
C HIS A 777 10.55 17.67 -12.28
N ASP A 778 11.43 18.33 -13.01
CA ASP A 778 11.09 19.51 -13.79
C ASP A 778 10.41 19.17 -15.13
N LYS A 779 10.54 17.92 -15.59
CA LYS A 779 9.96 17.43 -16.86
C LYS A 779 8.60 16.75 -16.70
N MET A 780 8.16 16.49 -15.48
CA MET A 780 6.85 15.87 -15.24
C MET A 780 5.71 16.89 -15.34
N PRO A 781 4.54 16.50 -15.84
CA PRO A 781 3.36 17.36 -15.81
C PRO A 781 3.14 17.87 -14.39
N LYS A 782 3.12 19.20 -14.21
CA LYS A 782 3.03 19.88 -12.90
C LYS A 782 1.90 19.34 -11.99
N ASN A 783 0.86 18.79 -12.58
CA ASN A 783 -0.30 18.23 -11.88
C ASN A 783 -0.05 16.84 -11.28
N TRP A 784 0.82 16.05 -11.90
CA TRP A 784 1.20 14.70 -11.44
C TRP A 784 2.34 14.75 -10.42
N ALA A 785 3.34 15.63 -10.67
CA ALA A 785 4.51 15.74 -9.81
C ALA A 785 4.18 16.21 -8.38
N LYS A 786 3.19 17.09 -8.22
CA LYS A 786 2.86 17.68 -6.91
C LYS A 786 2.19 16.72 -5.94
N HIS A 787 1.44 15.72 -6.40
CA HIS A 787 0.65 14.87 -5.53
C HIS A 787 1.18 13.44 -5.38
N PHE A 788 1.80 12.87 -6.40
CA PHE A 788 2.18 11.45 -6.42
C PHE A 788 3.69 11.20 -6.31
N PHE A 789 4.55 12.02 -6.90
CA PHE A 789 5.96 11.69 -7.11
C PHE A 789 6.96 12.36 -6.15
N ILE A 790 6.62 13.49 -5.53
CA ILE A 790 7.50 14.14 -4.54
C ILE A 790 7.77 13.24 -3.32
N ARG A 791 6.89 12.28 -3.06
CA ARG A 791 6.98 11.33 -1.94
C ARG A 791 7.82 10.07 -2.23
N LEU A 792 8.24 9.86 -3.47
CA LEU A 792 8.94 8.65 -3.90
C LEU A 792 10.47 8.74 -3.77
N PHE A 793 11.00 9.86 -3.28
CA PHE A 793 12.44 10.11 -3.28
C PHE A 793 13.03 10.18 -1.88
N PRO A 794 14.13 9.47 -1.64
CA PRO A 794 14.93 9.75 -0.46
C PRO A 794 15.53 11.13 -0.60
N LYS A 795 15.13 12.05 0.28
CA LYS A 795 15.73 13.39 0.35
C LYS A 795 17.17 13.33 0.84
N ASN A 796 17.56 12.31 1.58
CA ASN A 796 18.90 12.10 2.13
C ASN A 796 19.28 10.64 2.06
N LYS A 797 20.44 10.35 1.50
CA LYS A 797 21.07 9.03 1.58
C LYS A 797 21.49 8.79 3.04
N THR A 798 20.90 7.79 3.66
CA THR A 798 21.25 7.42 5.03
C THR A 798 22.67 6.87 5.08
N PRO A 799 23.59 7.42 5.89
CA PRO A 799 24.96 6.90 6.02
C PRO A 799 24.96 5.46 6.50
N VAL A 800 25.92 4.69 6.03
CA VAL A 800 26.21 3.33 6.55
C VAL A 800 27.50 3.29 7.35
N ASP A 801 27.92 4.46 7.83
CA ASP A 801 29.11 4.56 8.67
C ASP A 801 29.00 3.63 9.88
N PRO A 802 30.10 3.10 10.41
CA PRO A 802 30.10 2.33 11.64
C PRO A 802 29.44 3.11 12.78
N THR A 803 28.67 2.42 13.62
CA THR A 803 27.98 3.00 14.76
C THR A 803 28.53 2.41 16.04
N SER A 804 28.85 3.26 17.00
CA SER A 804 29.34 2.83 18.32
C SER A 804 28.24 2.18 19.13
N PRO A 805 28.54 1.14 19.94
CA PRO A 805 27.59 0.55 20.84
C PRO A 805 27.27 1.50 21.99
N MET A 806 26.03 1.51 22.41
CA MET A 806 25.57 2.14 23.63
C MET A 806 25.29 1.03 24.64
N LEU A 807 26.03 1.01 25.75
CA LEU A 807 25.83 0.07 26.84
C LEU A 807 24.75 0.65 27.76
N LEU A 808 23.66 -0.09 27.95
CA LEU A 808 22.54 0.36 28.77
C LEU A 808 22.51 -0.37 30.10
N ARG A 809 22.56 0.43 31.18
CA ARG A 809 22.37 0.02 32.55
C ARG A 809 20.92 0.38 32.94
N LYS A 810 20.08 -0.60 33.23
CA LYS A 810 18.67 -0.42 33.61
C LYS A 810 18.40 -0.61 35.05
#